data_6c691195fe8edf2d98f5d1ad6e1e015b
#
_entry.id   6c691195fe8edf2d98f5d1ad6e1e015b
#
_cell.length_a   1.000
_cell.length_b   1.000
_cell.length_c   1.000
_cell.angle_alpha   90.00
_cell.angle_beta   90.00
_cell.angle_gamma   90.00
#
_symmetry.space_group_name_H-M   'P 1'
#
loop_
_entity.id
_entity.type
_entity.pdbx_description
1 polymer ?
#
loop_
_entity_poly.entity_id
_entity_poly.type
_entity_poly.pdbx_seq_one_letter_code
_entity_poly.pdbx_strand_id
1 'polypeptide(L)'
;DLNKAPMIGVAEDGGTMYWRLTRDNGASWEWILGKDGNKMPVATSVPEVGIDKNGFWTVNGKSTGVLASDTTNSLFKSVEIDEETGLAVFTLTDGSSFSVTYRESLGITFSTPSFLAIEDYGTAVTVNYTLTGTLAKDAVVDYLTAYNVDVKVSENLRRISVTMENGAEEGNTVIMVTAGDEVVYKPLFFTYGKTVIDFESYIKDNELITPMGEPVINLGGDMTPFTIRVSHNIDVEPSVAAENASWLKAVGTKALTTSEFNFVAEYFESKTNTPREGRIILKNRLYDVSSSIVVKQSPVIIGGGGGDNPSEDKGIADVGTFMEFVRSVNAGASTSRWENADGEVCLLADIDLTGIEWTPIGSATGAGSGAPTYEFVNAFTGKFNGKGHSITGINWTCDMSKNNVYGLFGAVDGAKISNLIIGAEGDAITLTGTPDITPSVAGVVGYAENTTIVSVTNNVSIILEGECPQAMPTSLAGIVGSGFNVTLGGKSKDNAVLNNGDILVKSKVANAQPGGTGLQVAGIMAYVNKGTGSQFVNCTNNAHITGPNGRGGGILATIYGTEKAGNKVTVSKCVNNGLIEDNYLDYEGYANAKRMGGIIGGSEAADVSVESCTNNGNIFSHTGCRAGGFVGHFKGGVIAGCANTGIILSKITPQNEDHTGGDGPGWAAGYCNIKITGCTRGGKVGEWAEFKDKPEQAPDATIYNAYGYQNSKYFNAADNQ
;
A
#
# COMPACT_ATOMS: atom_id res chain seq x y z
N ASP A 1 -7.73 -10.25 34.31
CA ASP A 1 -6.36 -10.81 34.05
C ASP A 1 -6.37 -11.54 32.70
N LEU A 2 -6.26 -10.78 31.59
CA LEU A 2 -6.17 -11.29 30.21
C LEU A 2 -5.00 -12.29 29.98
N ASN A 3 -4.13 -12.45 30.97
CA ASN A 3 -2.97 -13.34 30.94
C ASN A 3 -3.26 -14.80 31.29
N LYS A 4 -4.53 -15.19 31.48
CA LYS A 4 -4.90 -16.57 31.83
C LYS A 4 -5.85 -17.25 30.85
N ALA A 5 -6.19 -16.61 29.73
CA ALA A 5 -7.00 -17.26 28.70
C ALA A 5 -6.20 -18.43 28.09
N PRO A 6 -6.80 -19.64 27.99
CA PRO A 6 -6.13 -20.75 27.36
C PRO A 6 -5.89 -20.45 25.88
N MET A 7 -4.65 -20.66 25.43
CA MET A 7 -4.28 -20.51 24.03
C MET A 7 -4.15 -21.89 23.39
N ILE A 8 -4.64 -22.01 22.17
CA ILE A 8 -4.53 -23.23 21.37
C ILE A 8 -3.45 -23.02 20.33
N GLY A 9 -2.60 -24.02 20.15
CA GLY A 9 -1.55 -24.03 19.16
C GLY A 9 -1.41 -25.40 18.51
N VAL A 10 -0.53 -25.48 17.54
CA VAL A 10 -0.16 -26.74 16.89
C VAL A 10 1.33 -27.00 17.08
N ALA A 11 1.71 -28.27 17.12
CA ALA A 11 3.10 -28.68 17.11
C ALA A 11 3.26 -30.06 16.44
N GLU A 12 4.42 -30.26 15.87
CA GLU A 12 4.78 -31.52 15.23
C GLU A 12 5.25 -32.53 16.25
N ASP A 13 4.80 -33.79 16.10
CA ASP A 13 5.33 -34.93 16.82
C ASP A 13 5.33 -36.14 15.88
N GLY A 14 6.51 -36.70 15.64
CA GLY A 14 6.68 -37.88 14.78
C GLY A 14 6.23 -37.64 13.30
N GLY A 15 6.37 -36.44 12.76
CA GLY A 15 5.98 -36.11 11.37
C GLY A 15 4.50 -35.77 11.18
N THR A 16 3.73 -35.69 12.26
CA THR A 16 2.31 -35.34 12.24
C THR A 16 2.07 -34.12 13.12
N MET A 17 1.27 -33.19 12.62
CA MET A 17 0.86 -32.00 13.37
C MET A 17 -0.30 -32.35 14.30
N TYR A 18 -0.20 -31.96 15.57
CA TYR A 18 -1.21 -32.18 16.59
C TYR A 18 -1.60 -30.88 17.29
N TRP A 19 -2.83 -30.83 17.78
CA TRP A 19 -3.33 -29.73 18.57
C TRP A 19 -2.78 -29.78 20.00
N ARG A 20 -2.41 -28.63 20.55
CA ARG A 20 -1.98 -28.48 21.96
C ARG A 20 -2.60 -27.22 22.59
N LEU A 21 -2.68 -27.21 23.90
CA LEU A 21 -3.29 -26.19 24.73
C LEU A 21 -2.26 -25.66 25.74
N THR A 22 -2.22 -24.38 25.98
CA THR A 22 -1.53 -23.79 27.13
C THR A 22 -2.51 -23.00 27.99
N ARG A 23 -2.30 -23.06 29.33
CA ARG A 23 -3.10 -22.34 30.32
C ARG A 23 -2.29 -21.30 31.09
N ASP A 24 -1.02 -21.14 30.75
CA ASP A 24 -0.04 -20.32 31.41
C ASP A 24 0.71 -19.40 30.42
N ASN A 25 -0.03 -18.92 29.40
CA ASN A 25 0.47 -18.00 28.37
C ASN A 25 1.69 -18.54 27.59
N GLY A 26 1.72 -19.86 27.34
CA GLY A 26 2.78 -20.50 26.55
C GLY A 26 3.95 -21.02 27.35
N ALA A 27 3.97 -20.88 28.68
CA ALA A 27 5.04 -21.40 29.53
C ALA A 27 5.05 -22.95 29.59
N SER A 28 3.87 -23.58 29.52
CA SER A 28 3.71 -25.01 29.34
C SER A 28 2.63 -25.33 28.30
N TRP A 29 2.74 -26.50 27.67
CA TRP A 29 1.80 -26.93 26.63
C TRP A 29 1.40 -28.40 26.88
N GLU A 30 0.09 -28.68 26.83
CA GLU A 30 -0.50 -29.98 26.89
C GLU A 30 -1.09 -30.39 25.55
N TRP A 31 -0.97 -31.66 25.16
CA TRP A 31 -1.63 -32.18 23.96
C TRP A 31 -3.13 -32.26 24.15
N ILE A 32 -3.90 -31.82 23.18
CA ILE A 32 -5.33 -32.05 23.14
C ILE A 32 -5.53 -33.51 22.73
N LEU A 33 -6.23 -34.28 23.59
CA LEU A 33 -6.49 -35.70 23.37
C LEU A 33 -7.93 -35.92 22.89
N GLY A 34 -8.08 -36.83 21.95
CA GLY A 34 -9.39 -37.31 21.53
C GLY A 34 -10.06 -38.19 22.62
N LYS A 35 -11.33 -38.55 22.40
CA LYS A 35 -12.06 -39.46 23.32
C LYS A 35 -11.40 -40.84 23.50
N ASP A 36 -10.57 -41.23 22.56
CA ASP A 36 -9.74 -42.46 22.57
C ASP A 36 -8.44 -42.28 23.35
N GLY A 37 -8.18 -41.13 23.92
CA GLY A 37 -6.96 -40.78 24.65
C GLY A 37 -5.73 -40.54 23.80
N ASN A 38 -5.86 -40.55 22.48
CA ASN A 38 -4.77 -40.24 21.55
C ASN A 38 -4.67 -38.72 21.27
N LYS A 39 -3.45 -38.29 20.91
CA LYS A 39 -3.25 -36.92 20.46
C LYS A 39 -4.12 -36.62 19.25
N MET A 40 -4.77 -35.45 19.25
CA MET A 40 -5.67 -35.03 18.18
C MET A 40 -4.88 -34.45 17.01
N PRO A 41 -4.85 -35.12 15.83
CA PRO A 41 -4.11 -34.60 14.67
C PRO A 41 -4.79 -33.39 14.04
N VAL A 42 -3.98 -32.52 13.49
CA VAL A 42 -4.46 -31.48 12.55
C VAL A 42 -4.71 -32.18 11.21
N ALA A 43 -5.95 -32.17 10.74
CA ALA A 43 -6.33 -32.92 9.53
C ALA A 43 -5.49 -32.52 8.32
N THR A 44 -4.83 -33.50 7.71
CA THR A 44 -4.04 -33.31 6.48
C THR A 44 -4.48 -34.33 5.44
N SER A 45 -5.35 -33.95 4.52
CA SER A 45 -5.28 -34.36 3.11
C SER A 45 -6.46 -33.77 2.33
N VAL A 46 -6.24 -32.62 1.75
CA VAL A 46 -7.00 -32.19 0.57
C VAL A 46 -6.21 -32.70 -0.64
N PRO A 47 -6.83 -33.30 -1.66
CA PRO A 47 -6.13 -33.68 -2.88
C PRO A 47 -5.53 -32.42 -3.51
N GLU A 48 -4.22 -32.46 -3.76
CA GLU A 48 -3.48 -31.35 -4.32
C GLU A 48 -3.81 -31.24 -5.83
N VAL A 49 -4.53 -30.19 -6.21
CA VAL A 49 -4.75 -29.83 -7.61
C VAL A 49 -3.75 -28.73 -7.95
N GLY A 50 -2.92 -28.95 -8.94
CA GLY A 50 -1.86 -28.01 -9.34
C GLY A 50 -1.70 -27.95 -10.86
N ILE A 51 -0.67 -27.23 -11.29
CA ILE A 51 -0.28 -27.13 -12.70
C ILE A 51 1.18 -27.55 -12.80
N ASP A 52 1.51 -28.46 -13.73
CA ASP A 52 2.88 -28.89 -13.95
C ASP A 52 3.72 -27.84 -14.73
N LYS A 53 5.03 -28.05 -14.79
CA LYS A 53 5.97 -27.16 -15.47
C LYS A 53 5.68 -26.96 -16.98
N ASN A 54 4.82 -27.79 -17.56
CA ASN A 54 4.42 -27.71 -18.97
C ASN A 54 3.04 -27.03 -19.12
N GLY A 55 2.44 -26.56 -18.02
CA GLY A 55 1.15 -25.86 -18.03
C GLY A 55 -0.06 -26.78 -18.01
N PHE A 56 0.10 -28.09 -17.73
CA PHE A 56 -1.02 -29.01 -17.65
C PHE A 56 -1.54 -29.14 -16.22
N TRP A 57 -2.86 -29.28 -16.07
CA TRP A 57 -3.47 -29.60 -14.78
C TRP A 57 -2.90 -30.89 -14.19
N THR A 58 -2.66 -30.90 -12.90
CA THR A 58 -2.26 -32.10 -12.13
C THR A 58 -3.23 -32.37 -11.01
N VAL A 59 -3.44 -33.66 -10.70
CA VAL A 59 -4.19 -34.13 -9.53
C VAL A 59 -3.28 -35.06 -8.76
N ASN A 60 -2.99 -34.75 -7.51
CA ASN A 60 -2.02 -35.49 -6.66
C ASN A 60 -0.66 -35.66 -7.37
N GLY A 61 -0.19 -34.61 -8.05
CA GLY A 61 1.09 -34.59 -8.76
C GLY A 61 1.12 -35.34 -10.10
N LYS A 62 0.03 -35.94 -10.55
CA LYS A 62 -0.08 -36.59 -11.87
C LYS A 62 -0.69 -35.64 -12.90
N SER A 63 0.01 -35.45 -14.03
CA SER A 63 -0.49 -34.62 -15.13
C SER A 63 -1.74 -35.25 -15.77
N THR A 64 -2.74 -34.42 -16.02
CA THR A 64 -3.99 -34.79 -16.72
C THR A 64 -3.86 -34.72 -18.23
N GLY A 65 -2.79 -34.10 -18.76
CA GLY A 65 -2.61 -33.87 -20.18
C GLY A 65 -3.45 -32.72 -20.75
N VAL A 66 -4.20 -31.97 -19.93
CA VAL A 66 -5.04 -30.83 -20.34
C VAL A 66 -4.38 -29.53 -19.92
N LEU A 67 -4.17 -28.60 -20.87
CA LEU A 67 -3.57 -27.28 -20.60
C LEU A 67 -4.49 -26.43 -19.73
N ALA A 68 -3.95 -25.85 -18.69
CA ALA A 68 -4.67 -24.99 -17.75
C ALA A 68 -5.10 -23.64 -18.37
N SER A 69 -4.48 -23.24 -19.48
CA SER A 69 -4.75 -21.98 -20.19
C SER A 69 -5.77 -22.10 -21.33
N ASP A 70 -6.30 -23.30 -21.60
CA ASP A 70 -7.27 -23.51 -22.68
C ASP A 70 -8.68 -23.17 -22.20
N THR A 71 -9.15 -21.98 -22.52
CA THR A 71 -10.50 -21.49 -22.17
C THR A 71 -11.62 -22.12 -23.04
N THR A 72 -11.26 -22.85 -24.08
CA THR A 72 -12.23 -23.48 -25.00
C THR A 72 -12.52 -24.92 -24.65
N ASN A 73 -11.65 -25.59 -23.88
CA ASN A 73 -11.82 -26.95 -23.40
C ASN A 73 -11.80 -26.97 -21.87
N SER A 74 -12.98 -26.97 -21.26
CA SER A 74 -13.10 -27.23 -19.84
C SER A 74 -12.50 -28.61 -19.52
N LEU A 75 -11.63 -28.72 -18.54
CA LEU A 75 -11.13 -30.02 -18.06
C LEU A 75 -12.27 -30.90 -17.54
N PHE A 76 -13.28 -30.25 -16.97
CA PHE A 76 -14.41 -30.90 -16.34
C PHE A 76 -15.68 -30.70 -17.19
N LYS A 77 -16.37 -31.80 -17.47
CA LYS A 77 -17.69 -31.81 -18.07
C LYS A 77 -18.78 -31.47 -17.06
N SER A 78 -18.67 -32.01 -15.85
CA SER A 78 -19.52 -31.67 -14.69
C SER A 78 -18.78 -31.90 -13.39
N VAL A 79 -19.24 -31.19 -12.37
CA VAL A 79 -18.91 -31.47 -10.95
C VAL A 79 -20.26 -31.64 -10.26
N GLU A 80 -20.50 -32.83 -9.72
CA GLU A 80 -21.73 -33.16 -9.00
C GLU A 80 -21.38 -33.47 -7.54
N ILE A 81 -22.10 -32.83 -6.62
CA ILE A 81 -21.92 -33.05 -5.20
C ILE A 81 -23.01 -33.98 -4.74
N ASP A 82 -22.63 -35.15 -4.25
CA ASP A 82 -23.53 -36.09 -3.59
C ASP A 82 -23.49 -35.83 -2.09
N GLU A 83 -24.52 -35.16 -1.58
CA GLU A 83 -24.63 -34.79 -0.18
C GLU A 83 -24.85 -36.02 0.74
N GLU A 84 -25.37 -37.15 0.22
CA GLU A 84 -25.57 -38.38 1.02
C GLU A 84 -24.25 -39.13 1.26
N THR A 85 -23.41 -39.17 0.22
CA THR A 85 -22.10 -39.85 0.31
C THR A 85 -20.95 -38.92 0.68
N GLY A 86 -21.15 -37.61 0.62
CA GLY A 86 -20.11 -36.59 0.87
C GLY A 86 -19.01 -36.64 -0.19
N LEU A 87 -19.34 -36.99 -1.42
CA LEU A 87 -18.43 -37.06 -2.56
C LEU A 87 -18.72 -35.96 -3.57
N ALA A 88 -17.69 -35.25 -3.99
CA ALA A 88 -17.69 -34.46 -5.20
C ALA A 88 -17.20 -35.34 -6.36
N VAL A 89 -18.04 -35.62 -7.32
CA VAL A 89 -17.73 -36.42 -8.51
C VAL A 89 -17.38 -35.48 -9.65
N PHE A 90 -16.15 -35.49 -10.06
CA PHE A 90 -15.62 -34.74 -11.18
C PHE A 90 -15.67 -35.61 -12.44
N THR A 91 -16.45 -35.24 -13.42
CA THR A 91 -16.49 -35.91 -14.70
C THR A 91 -15.64 -35.11 -15.69
N LEU A 92 -14.65 -35.76 -16.27
CA LEU A 92 -13.80 -35.18 -17.32
C LEU A 92 -14.51 -35.15 -18.68
N THR A 93 -14.01 -34.35 -19.58
CA THR A 93 -14.59 -34.23 -20.95
C THR A 93 -14.44 -35.51 -21.79
N ASP A 94 -13.51 -36.39 -21.43
CA ASP A 94 -13.35 -37.71 -22.04
C ASP A 94 -14.33 -38.79 -21.51
N GLY A 95 -15.17 -38.40 -20.54
CA GLY A 95 -16.15 -39.26 -19.89
C GLY A 95 -15.62 -40.09 -18.73
N SER A 96 -14.31 -39.99 -18.41
CA SER A 96 -13.77 -40.57 -17.20
C SER A 96 -14.19 -39.73 -15.98
N SER A 97 -14.27 -40.36 -14.81
CA SER A 97 -14.61 -39.63 -13.57
C SER A 97 -13.70 -40.08 -12.41
N PHE A 98 -13.51 -39.16 -11.48
CA PHE A 98 -12.93 -39.44 -10.19
C PHE A 98 -13.75 -38.76 -9.10
N SER A 99 -13.74 -39.34 -7.92
CA SER A 99 -14.46 -38.77 -6.78
C SER A 99 -13.45 -38.29 -5.76
N VAL A 100 -13.75 -37.12 -5.18
CA VAL A 100 -13.01 -36.54 -4.07
C VAL A 100 -13.99 -36.45 -2.90
N THR A 101 -13.58 -36.81 -1.72
CA THR A 101 -14.41 -36.60 -0.54
C THR A 101 -14.64 -35.07 -0.39
N TYR A 102 -15.89 -34.67 -0.61
CA TYR A 102 -16.31 -33.29 -0.38
C TYR A 102 -16.70 -33.17 1.08
N ARG A 103 -15.94 -32.37 1.82
CA ARG A 103 -16.28 -32.05 3.20
C ARG A 103 -16.35 -30.53 3.32
N GLU A 104 -17.55 -30.01 3.52
CA GLU A 104 -17.63 -28.69 4.12
C GLU A 104 -17.08 -28.77 5.52
N SER A 105 -16.18 -27.85 5.86
CA SER A 105 -15.58 -27.78 7.19
C SER A 105 -16.65 -27.67 8.28
N LEU A 106 -16.47 -28.45 9.33
CA LEU A 106 -17.32 -28.35 10.51
C LEU A 106 -17.30 -26.95 11.07
N GLY A 107 -18.47 -26.38 11.33
CA GLY A 107 -18.62 -25.04 11.87
C GLY A 107 -19.70 -24.95 12.93
N ILE A 108 -19.57 -23.98 13.82
CA ILE A 108 -20.61 -23.60 14.76
C ILE A 108 -20.86 -22.09 14.70
N THR A 109 -22.12 -21.72 14.62
CA THR A 109 -22.54 -20.33 14.68
C THR A 109 -23.51 -20.13 15.82
N PHE A 110 -23.24 -19.15 16.67
CA PHE A 110 -24.14 -18.75 17.74
C PHE A 110 -25.19 -17.78 17.22
N SER A 111 -26.40 -17.88 17.75
CA SER A 111 -27.46 -16.88 17.50
C SER A 111 -27.18 -15.52 18.18
N THR A 112 -26.12 -15.46 18.96
CA THR A 112 -25.75 -14.37 19.84
C THR A 112 -24.31 -13.94 19.57
N PRO A 113 -23.92 -12.69 19.91
CA PRO A 113 -22.51 -12.29 19.97
C PRO A 113 -21.70 -13.19 20.90
N SER A 114 -20.38 -13.10 20.83
CA SER A 114 -19.47 -13.82 21.73
C SER A 114 -19.35 -13.18 23.11
N PHE A 115 -19.82 -11.94 23.30
CA PHE A 115 -19.86 -11.23 24.59
C PHE A 115 -21.30 -11.07 25.06
N LEU A 116 -21.58 -11.45 26.30
CA LEU A 116 -22.91 -11.54 26.87
C LEU A 116 -22.92 -10.97 28.28
N ALA A 117 -24.03 -10.28 28.65
CA ALA A 117 -24.24 -9.84 30.02
C ALA A 117 -25.16 -10.81 30.77
N ILE A 118 -24.86 -11.07 32.04
CA ILE A 118 -25.67 -11.84 32.97
C ILE A 118 -26.10 -10.89 34.10
N GLU A 119 -27.35 -10.53 34.15
CA GLU A 119 -27.84 -9.52 35.10
C GLU A 119 -27.99 -10.03 36.52
N ASP A 120 -28.27 -11.33 36.70
CA ASP A 120 -28.48 -11.96 37.98
C ASP A 120 -27.71 -13.26 38.11
N TYR A 121 -27.02 -13.47 39.24
CA TYR A 121 -26.45 -14.75 39.57
C TYR A 121 -27.57 -15.80 39.72
N GLY A 122 -27.39 -16.98 39.15
CA GLY A 122 -28.39 -18.04 39.17
C GLY A 122 -29.42 -17.96 38.00
N THR A 123 -29.45 -16.88 37.25
CA THR A 123 -30.20 -16.80 35.98
C THR A 123 -29.33 -17.24 34.85
N ALA A 124 -29.81 -18.20 34.05
CA ALA A 124 -29.03 -18.69 32.89
C ALA A 124 -29.29 -17.83 31.65
N VAL A 125 -28.20 -17.38 31.02
CA VAL A 125 -28.26 -16.87 29.65
C VAL A 125 -28.24 -18.06 28.70
N THR A 126 -29.09 -18.01 27.68
CA THR A 126 -29.22 -19.08 26.70
C THR A 126 -28.67 -18.67 25.35
N VAL A 127 -27.72 -19.43 24.85
CA VAL A 127 -27.11 -19.26 23.53
C VAL A 127 -27.59 -20.41 22.64
N ASN A 128 -28.36 -20.12 21.61
CA ASN A 128 -28.70 -21.08 20.58
C ASN A 128 -27.58 -21.16 19.56
N TYR A 129 -27.38 -22.33 18.97
CA TYR A 129 -26.37 -22.53 17.96
C TYR A 129 -26.86 -23.32 16.77
N THR A 130 -26.20 -23.13 15.64
CA THR A 130 -26.35 -23.93 14.44
C THR A 130 -25.00 -24.54 14.08
N LEU A 131 -25.03 -25.75 13.55
CA LEU A 131 -23.83 -26.45 13.07
C LEU A 131 -23.86 -26.44 11.54
N THR A 132 -22.71 -26.27 10.93
CA THR A 132 -22.49 -26.33 9.48
C THR A 132 -21.40 -27.32 9.16
N GLY A 133 -21.34 -27.74 7.92
CA GLY A 133 -20.38 -28.73 7.43
C GLY A 133 -20.96 -30.11 7.25
N THR A 134 -20.28 -30.92 6.45
CA THR A 134 -20.73 -32.28 6.07
C THR A 134 -20.95 -33.20 7.26
N LEU A 135 -20.16 -33.04 8.34
CA LEU A 135 -20.23 -33.86 9.55
C LEU A 135 -21.13 -33.23 10.63
N ALA A 136 -21.84 -32.16 10.36
CA ALA A 136 -22.64 -31.44 11.35
C ALA A 136 -23.77 -32.29 12.00
N LYS A 137 -24.29 -33.30 11.30
CA LYS A 137 -25.32 -34.25 11.81
C LYS A 137 -24.81 -35.21 12.88
N ASP A 138 -23.53 -35.54 12.83
CA ASP A 138 -22.87 -36.48 13.73
C ASP A 138 -21.99 -35.74 14.76
N ALA A 139 -22.05 -34.41 14.77
CA ALA A 139 -21.22 -33.60 15.65
C ALA A 139 -21.74 -33.60 17.09
N VAL A 140 -20.81 -33.72 18.01
CA VAL A 140 -21.01 -33.59 19.45
C VAL A 140 -20.55 -32.20 19.87
N VAL A 141 -21.40 -31.51 20.63
CA VAL A 141 -21.10 -30.18 21.18
C VAL A 141 -20.91 -30.32 22.70
N ASP A 142 -19.76 -29.88 23.17
CA ASP A 142 -19.44 -29.82 24.58
C ASP A 142 -18.65 -28.54 24.89
N TYR A 143 -18.24 -28.31 26.11
CA TYR A 143 -17.34 -27.24 26.46
C TYR A 143 -15.99 -27.77 26.90
N LEU A 144 -14.93 -27.07 26.50
CA LEU A 144 -13.55 -27.41 26.85
C LEU A 144 -13.15 -26.84 28.21
N THR A 145 -13.57 -25.59 28.47
CA THR A 145 -13.26 -24.84 29.69
C THR A 145 -14.47 -24.04 30.13
N ALA A 146 -14.57 -23.85 31.45
CA ALA A 146 -15.51 -22.92 32.07
C ALA A 146 -14.76 -22.20 33.20
N TYR A 147 -14.79 -20.86 33.16
CA TYR A 147 -14.17 -20.00 34.16
C TYR A 147 -15.23 -19.03 34.70
N ASN A 148 -15.48 -19.10 36.00
CA ASN A 148 -16.49 -18.33 36.71
C ASN A 148 -17.93 -18.51 36.17
N VAL A 149 -18.20 -19.58 35.44
CA VAL A 149 -19.50 -19.93 34.87
C VAL A 149 -19.79 -21.41 34.96
N ASP A 150 -21.08 -21.77 35.15
CA ASP A 150 -21.59 -23.14 35.00
C ASP A 150 -22.23 -23.25 33.60
N VAL A 151 -21.78 -24.23 32.83
CA VAL A 151 -22.17 -24.42 31.43
C VAL A 151 -22.93 -25.73 31.26
N LYS A 152 -24.09 -25.68 30.63
CA LYS A 152 -24.93 -26.85 30.31
C LYS A 152 -25.22 -26.85 28.80
N VAL A 153 -24.73 -27.85 28.11
CA VAL A 153 -25.02 -28.07 26.69
C VAL A 153 -26.23 -29.00 26.55
N SER A 154 -27.19 -28.62 25.74
CA SER A 154 -28.34 -29.41 25.36
C SER A 154 -28.35 -29.62 23.85
N GLU A 155 -27.80 -30.72 23.40
CA GLU A 155 -27.67 -31.06 21.98
C GLU A 155 -29.04 -31.13 21.27
N ASN A 156 -30.01 -31.79 21.93
CA ASN A 156 -31.37 -31.95 21.39
C ASN A 156 -32.08 -30.62 21.11
N LEU A 157 -31.75 -29.59 21.89
CA LEU A 157 -32.33 -28.26 21.75
C LEU A 157 -31.43 -27.29 20.99
N ARG A 158 -30.25 -27.72 20.58
CA ARG A 158 -29.22 -26.85 19.98
C ARG A 158 -28.96 -25.60 20.83
N ARG A 159 -28.76 -25.80 22.15
CA ARG A 159 -28.72 -24.77 23.16
C ARG A 159 -27.59 -24.95 24.15
N ILE A 160 -26.95 -23.84 24.50
CA ILE A 160 -25.99 -23.74 25.59
C ILE A 160 -26.60 -22.81 26.64
N SER A 161 -26.71 -23.25 27.88
CA SER A 161 -27.16 -22.43 28.99
C SER A 161 -25.98 -22.16 29.91
N VAL A 162 -25.76 -20.90 30.22
CA VAL A 162 -24.63 -20.46 31.03
C VAL A 162 -25.12 -19.62 32.19
N THR A 163 -24.70 -20.02 33.41
CA THR A 163 -25.00 -19.31 34.65
C THR A 163 -23.70 -18.79 35.24
N MET A 164 -23.65 -17.56 35.68
CA MET A 164 -22.45 -16.99 36.29
C MET A 164 -22.32 -17.43 37.74
N GLU A 165 -21.10 -17.74 38.19
CA GLU A 165 -20.80 -18.07 39.56
C GLU A 165 -21.03 -16.84 40.47
N ASN A 166 -21.57 -17.11 41.66
CA ASN A 166 -21.91 -16.03 42.59
C ASN A 166 -20.69 -15.24 43.05
N GLY A 167 -20.73 -13.94 42.84
CA GLY A 167 -19.65 -13.01 43.14
C GLY A 167 -18.61 -12.84 42.04
N ALA A 168 -18.75 -13.49 40.89
CA ALA A 168 -17.90 -13.27 39.73
C ALA A 168 -18.34 -12.00 38.97
N GLU A 169 -17.38 -11.18 38.52
CA GLU A 169 -17.64 -10.00 37.70
C GLU A 169 -17.54 -10.33 36.20
N GLU A 170 -16.76 -11.33 35.87
CA GLU A 170 -16.56 -11.82 34.50
C GLU A 170 -16.38 -13.35 34.46
N GLY A 171 -16.71 -13.94 33.33
CA GLY A 171 -16.55 -15.37 33.08
C GLY A 171 -16.38 -15.70 31.61
N ASN A 172 -15.92 -16.89 31.33
CA ASN A 172 -15.82 -17.36 29.95
C ASN A 172 -15.96 -18.88 29.85
N THR A 173 -16.29 -19.34 28.64
CA THR A 173 -16.24 -20.75 28.26
C THR A 173 -15.75 -20.88 26.83
N VAL A 174 -15.15 -22.02 26.52
CA VAL A 174 -14.81 -22.39 25.15
C VAL A 174 -15.66 -23.58 24.75
N ILE A 175 -16.54 -23.39 23.81
CA ILE A 175 -17.35 -24.45 23.22
C ILE A 175 -16.52 -25.22 22.23
N MET A 176 -16.57 -26.55 22.35
CA MET A 176 -15.88 -27.48 21.47
C MET A 176 -16.92 -28.30 20.70
N VAL A 177 -16.74 -28.38 19.40
CA VAL A 177 -17.56 -29.23 18.52
C VAL A 177 -16.66 -30.25 17.88
N THR A 178 -17.03 -31.50 17.98
CA THR A 178 -16.24 -32.61 17.43
C THR A 178 -17.10 -33.46 16.49
N ALA A 179 -16.59 -33.83 15.34
CA ALA A 179 -17.21 -34.76 14.41
C ALA A 179 -16.15 -35.48 13.59
N GLY A 180 -16.05 -36.80 13.79
CA GLY A 180 -14.99 -37.60 13.16
C GLY A 180 -13.60 -37.13 13.58
N ASP A 181 -12.83 -36.63 12.63
CA ASP A 181 -11.49 -36.07 12.77
C ASP A 181 -11.47 -34.54 12.86
N GLU A 182 -12.63 -33.88 12.74
CA GLU A 182 -12.75 -32.43 12.82
C GLU A 182 -13.09 -31.95 14.23
N VAL A 183 -12.47 -30.83 14.62
CA VAL A 183 -12.74 -30.12 15.87
C VAL A 183 -12.78 -28.64 15.67
N VAL A 184 -13.81 -27.99 16.22
CA VAL A 184 -13.97 -26.54 16.17
C VAL A 184 -14.11 -26.00 17.59
N TYR A 185 -13.45 -24.89 17.87
CA TYR A 185 -13.50 -24.19 19.14
C TYR A 185 -14.09 -22.80 18.95
N LYS A 186 -15.01 -22.43 19.85
CA LYS A 186 -15.60 -21.08 19.82
C LYS A 186 -15.80 -20.52 21.24
N PRO A 187 -15.14 -19.41 21.59
CA PRO A 187 -15.24 -18.83 22.92
C PRO A 187 -16.55 -18.06 23.10
N LEU A 188 -17.02 -18.02 24.34
CA LEU A 188 -18.07 -17.13 24.84
C LEU A 188 -17.56 -16.43 26.09
N PHE A 189 -17.83 -15.14 26.20
CA PHE A 189 -17.43 -14.29 27.32
C PHE A 189 -18.66 -13.70 27.99
N PHE A 190 -18.59 -13.52 29.29
CA PHE A 190 -19.71 -13.07 30.10
C PHE A 190 -19.24 -11.96 31.04
N THR A 191 -20.08 -10.93 31.22
CA THR A 191 -19.91 -9.90 32.24
C THR A 191 -21.12 -9.88 33.14
N TYR A 192 -20.92 -9.62 34.44
CA TYR A 192 -22.02 -9.42 35.37
C TYR A 192 -22.52 -7.99 35.32
N GLY A 193 -23.83 -7.81 35.28
CA GLY A 193 -24.51 -6.50 35.36
C GLY A 193 -25.56 -6.28 34.28
N LYS A 194 -26.27 -5.15 34.39
CA LYS A 194 -27.23 -4.74 33.37
C LYS A 194 -26.53 -4.40 32.06
N THR A 195 -27.24 -4.67 30.96
CA THR A 195 -26.77 -4.28 29.65
C THR A 195 -26.76 -2.76 29.52
N VAL A 196 -25.60 -2.23 29.16
CA VAL A 196 -25.35 -0.79 28.99
C VAL A 196 -24.80 -0.52 27.59
N ILE A 197 -25.40 0.45 26.92
CA ILE A 197 -24.88 1.09 25.71
C ILE A 197 -25.15 2.57 25.86
N ASP A 198 -24.16 3.32 26.34
CA ASP A 198 -24.31 4.76 26.60
C ASP A 198 -23.33 5.55 25.73
N PHE A 199 -23.89 6.54 25.02
CA PHE A 199 -23.07 7.51 24.30
C PHE A 199 -22.47 8.50 25.32
N GLU A 200 -21.13 8.61 25.33
CA GLU A 200 -20.43 9.50 26.26
C GLU A 200 -20.10 10.85 25.62
N SER A 201 -19.46 10.82 24.47
CA SER A 201 -18.90 11.99 23.81
C SER A 201 -18.57 11.71 22.35
N TYR A 202 -18.22 12.76 21.63
CA TYR A 202 -17.63 12.62 20.30
C TYR A 202 -16.41 13.52 20.13
N ILE A 203 -15.50 13.12 19.23
CA ILE A 203 -14.31 13.89 18.84
C ILE A 203 -14.53 14.41 17.44
N LYS A 204 -14.45 15.72 17.29
CA LYS A 204 -14.51 16.42 16.01
C LYS A 204 -13.44 17.49 16.00
N ASP A 205 -12.68 17.62 14.91
CA ASP A 205 -11.61 18.61 14.76
C ASP A 205 -10.56 18.54 15.91
N ASN A 206 -10.27 17.31 16.39
CA ASN A 206 -9.44 17.03 17.56
C ASN A 206 -9.98 17.59 18.92
N GLU A 207 -11.20 18.07 18.96
CA GLU A 207 -11.86 18.50 20.19
C GLU A 207 -12.81 17.41 20.71
N LEU A 208 -12.68 17.08 22.00
CA LEU A 208 -13.62 16.20 22.70
C LEU A 208 -14.84 17.01 23.13
N ILE A 209 -16.01 16.63 22.62
CA ILE A 209 -17.27 17.30 22.89
C ILE A 209 -18.19 16.34 23.64
N THR A 210 -18.63 16.73 24.83
CA THR A 210 -19.61 16.00 25.65
C THR A 210 -20.95 16.73 25.57
N PRO A 211 -21.96 16.22 24.87
CA PRO A 211 -23.27 16.86 24.81
C PRO A 211 -23.92 16.88 26.17
N MET A 212 -24.58 17.99 26.49
CA MET A 212 -25.46 18.09 27.68
C MET A 212 -26.91 17.82 27.26
N GLY A 213 -27.48 16.73 27.74
CA GLY A 213 -28.85 16.33 27.42
C GLY A 213 -28.95 15.22 26.38
N GLU A 214 -29.85 15.35 25.41
CA GLU A 214 -30.02 14.33 24.37
C GLU A 214 -28.73 14.17 23.53
N PRO A 215 -28.39 12.93 23.12
CA PRO A 215 -27.18 12.65 22.33
C PRO A 215 -27.31 13.20 20.90
N VAL A 216 -26.88 14.44 20.72
CA VAL A 216 -26.88 15.12 19.40
C VAL A 216 -25.46 15.52 19.01
N ILE A 217 -25.05 15.14 17.80
CA ILE A 217 -23.79 15.53 17.19
C ILE A 217 -24.07 16.63 16.17
N ASN A 218 -23.44 17.79 16.31
CA ASN A 218 -23.61 18.91 15.40
C ASN A 218 -22.38 19.04 14.49
N LEU A 219 -22.61 18.95 13.18
CA LEU A 219 -21.59 19.04 12.15
C LEU A 219 -21.83 20.24 11.24
N GLY A 220 -20.76 20.78 10.66
CA GLY A 220 -20.81 21.71 9.53
C GLY A 220 -21.19 21.02 8.23
N GLY A 221 -21.37 21.79 7.16
CA GLY A 221 -21.68 21.28 5.82
C GLY A 221 -20.50 20.62 5.13
N ASP A 222 -19.28 20.83 5.62
CA ASP A 222 -18.08 20.21 5.12
C ASP A 222 -18.06 18.70 5.38
N MET A 223 -17.31 17.97 4.58
CA MET A 223 -17.10 16.54 4.86
C MET A 223 -16.30 16.40 6.14
N THR A 224 -16.97 16.02 7.23
CA THR A 224 -16.37 16.02 8.55
C THR A 224 -16.23 14.58 9.07
N PRO A 225 -15.02 14.06 9.24
CA PRO A 225 -14.80 12.85 10.02
C PRO A 225 -15.01 13.17 11.50
N PHE A 226 -15.61 12.23 12.21
CA PHE A 226 -15.76 12.32 13.66
C PHE A 226 -15.78 10.93 14.29
N THR A 227 -15.39 10.87 15.55
CA THR A 227 -15.35 9.64 16.34
C THR A 227 -16.31 9.74 17.49
N ILE A 228 -17.17 8.75 17.69
CA ILE A 228 -18.01 8.65 18.87
C ILE A 228 -17.37 7.75 19.92
N ARG A 229 -17.52 8.11 21.19
CA ARG A 229 -17.15 7.30 22.34
C ARG A 229 -18.38 6.74 23.01
N VAL A 230 -18.39 5.43 23.20
CA VAL A 230 -19.52 4.67 23.72
C VAL A 230 -19.03 3.80 24.86
N SER A 231 -19.67 3.93 26.02
CA SER A 231 -19.52 3.05 27.16
C SER A 231 -20.47 1.86 27.01
N HIS A 232 -19.98 0.66 27.15
CA HIS A 232 -20.79 -0.54 27.01
C HIS A 232 -20.19 -1.74 27.73
N ASN A 233 -21.04 -2.67 28.14
CA ASN A 233 -20.64 -3.96 28.74
C ASN A 233 -21.11 -5.16 27.93
N ILE A 234 -21.58 -4.94 26.72
CA ILE A 234 -21.98 -5.96 25.74
C ILE A 234 -21.46 -5.55 24.38
N ASP A 235 -21.36 -6.47 23.42
CA ASP A 235 -20.98 -6.13 22.06
C ASP A 235 -21.90 -5.08 21.45
N VAL A 236 -21.31 -4.11 20.76
CA VAL A 236 -22.05 -3.04 20.09
C VAL A 236 -21.75 -3.06 18.60
N GLU A 237 -22.81 -3.14 17.81
CA GLU A 237 -22.75 -2.98 16.36
C GLU A 237 -23.23 -1.56 16.01
N PRO A 238 -22.33 -0.66 15.57
CA PRO A 238 -22.74 0.63 15.06
C PRO A 238 -23.30 0.49 13.65
N SER A 239 -24.39 1.16 13.39
CA SER A 239 -24.97 1.25 12.05
C SER A 239 -25.54 2.65 11.82
N VAL A 240 -25.68 3.00 10.55
CA VAL A 240 -26.39 4.22 10.16
C VAL A 240 -27.79 3.83 9.69
N ALA A 241 -28.78 4.63 10.05
CA ALA A 241 -30.14 4.41 9.56
C ALA A 241 -30.16 4.38 8.03
N ALA A 242 -30.87 3.42 7.44
CA ALA A 242 -30.78 3.14 6.00
C ALA A 242 -31.05 4.36 5.11
N GLU A 243 -31.98 5.22 5.54
CA GLU A 243 -32.33 6.48 4.87
C GLU A 243 -31.20 7.53 4.90
N ASN A 244 -30.22 7.35 5.78
CA ASN A 244 -29.08 8.27 5.95
C ASN A 244 -27.76 7.73 5.39
N ALA A 245 -27.72 6.47 4.95
CA ALA A 245 -26.51 5.80 4.50
C ALA A 245 -25.85 6.44 3.25
N SER A 246 -26.57 7.29 2.54
CA SER A 246 -26.04 8.03 1.39
C SER A 246 -25.01 9.11 1.77
N TRP A 247 -25.07 9.62 2.99
CA TRP A 247 -24.23 10.75 3.41
C TRP A 247 -23.55 10.58 4.77
N LEU A 248 -23.95 9.61 5.57
CA LEU A 248 -23.37 9.28 6.87
C LEU A 248 -22.85 7.84 6.81
N LYS A 249 -21.58 7.63 7.06
CA LYS A 249 -20.92 6.32 6.91
C LYS A 249 -20.10 5.98 8.13
N ALA A 250 -20.12 4.72 8.54
CA ALA A 250 -19.22 4.19 9.55
C ALA A 250 -17.88 3.80 8.88
N VAL A 251 -16.78 4.13 9.55
CA VAL A 251 -15.41 3.87 9.06
C VAL A 251 -14.64 3.14 10.15
N GLY A 252 -14.59 1.83 10.07
CA GLY A 252 -13.80 0.98 10.98
C GLY A 252 -14.35 0.87 12.42
N THR A 253 -13.99 -0.24 13.10
CA THR A 253 -14.39 -0.50 14.50
C THR A 253 -13.32 -1.24 15.27
N LYS A 254 -13.17 -0.95 16.59
CA LYS A 254 -12.55 -1.89 17.54
C LYS A 254 -12.99 -1.64 18.99
N ALA A 255 -13.23 -2.73 19.73
CA ALA A 255 -13.92 -2.79 21.01
C ALA A 255 -13.07 -3.19 22.21
N LEU A 256 -13.43 -2.79 23.39
CA LEU A 256 -13.75 -3.50 24.66
C LEU A 256 -13.85 -2.48 25.80
N THR A 257 -15.00 -2.39 26.45
CA THR A 257 -15.40 -1.54 27.60
C THR A 257 -15.66 -0.04 27.32
N THR A 258 -14.84 0.63 26.55
CA THR A 258 -15.17 1.91 25.90
C THR A 258 -14.72 1.80 24.45
N SER A 259 -15.66 1.89 23.52
CA SER A 259 -15.36 1.80 22.10
C SER A 259 -15.40 3.14 21.43
N GLU A 260 -14.47 3.32 20.51
CA GLU A 260 -14.44 4.44 19.58
C GLU A 260 -14.90 3.97 18.21
N PHE A 261 -15.91 4.62 17.66
CA PHE A 261 -16.44 4.33 16.33
C PHE A 261 -16.28 5.54 15.44
N ASN A 262 -15.65 5.35 14.30
CA ASN A 262 -15.37 6.41 13.35
C ASN A 262 -16.48 6.52 12.32
N PHE A 263 -16.87 7.75 12.03
CA PHE A 263 -17.89 8.10 11.04
C PHE A 263 -17.39 9.25 10.18
N VAL A 264 -17.97 9.37 9.02
CA VAL A 264 -17.82 10.53 8.16
C VAL A 264 -19.20 10.99 7.69
N ALA A 265 -19.46 12.30 7.80
CA ALA A 265 -20.60 12.93 7.17
C ALA A 265 -20.14 13.55 5.86
N GLU A 266 -20.76 13.18 4.75
CA GLU A 266 -20.43 13.74 3.44
C GLU A 266 -20.84 15.20 3.34
N TYR A 267 -20.15 15.93 2.45
CA TYR A 267 -20.44 17.33 2.16
C TYR A 267 -21.93 17.57 1.91
N PHE A 268 -22.43 18.66 2.48
CA PHE A 268 -23.83 19.06 2.35
C PHE A 268 -23.95 20.54 2.03
N GLU A 269 -24.46 20.84 0.87
CA GLU A 269 -24.81 22.20 0.43
C GLU A 269 -26.31 22.36 0.29
N SER A 270 -26.80 23.56 0.56
CA SER A 270 -28.22 23.91 0.39
C SER A 270 -28.41 25.41 0.15
N LYS A 271 -29.48 25.76 -0.55
CA LYS A 271 -29.89 27.15 -0.70
C LYS A 271 -30.58 27.70 0.56
N THR A 272 -30.93 26.83 1.50
CA THR A 272 -31.60 27.18 2.78
C THR A 272 -30.73 26.69 3.93
N ASN A 273 -30.72 27.44 5.03
CA ASN A 273 -30.00 27.07 6.25
C ASN A 273 -30.76 25.97 7.06
N THR A 274 -31.27 24.96 6.36
CA THR A 274 -32.02 23.87 7.02
C THR A 274 -31.08 22.70 7.17
N PRO A 275 -30.68 22.30 8.39
CA PRO A 275 -29.84 21.14 8.62
C PRO A 275 -30.54 19.87 8.14
N ARG A 276 -29.74 18.91 7.64
CA ARG A 276 -30.21 17.53 7.49
C ARG A 276 -29.93 16.77 8.77
N GLU A 277 -30.79 15.81 9.05
CA GLU A 277 -30.68 14.97 10.24
C GLU A 277 -30.50 13.51 9.84
N GLY A 278 -29.63 12.83 10.54
CA GLY A 278 -29.41 11.39 10.43
C GLY A 278 -29.31 10.74 11.79
N ARG A 279 -29.26 9.42 11.81
CA ARG A 279 -29.15 8.66 13.05
C ARG A 279 -28.07 7.60 12.96
N ILE A 280 -27.25 7.56 13.98
CA ILE A 280 -26.38 6.43 14.30
C ILE A 280 -27.13 5.57 15.29
N ILE A 281 -27.21 4.28 15.02
CA ILE A 281 -27.87 3.30 15.85
C ILE A 281 -26.79 2.37 16.40
N LEU A 282 -26.66 2.34 17.70
CA LEU A 282 -25.83 1.42 18.46
C LEU A 282 -26.71 0.29 18.93
N LYS A 283 -26.50 -0.91 18.48
CA LYS A 283 -27.39 -2.04 18.72
C LYS A 283 -26.66 -3.26 19.21
N ASN A 284 -27.26 -3.97 20.15
CA ASN A 284 -26.96 -5.36 20.41
C ASN A 284 -28.18 -6.21 20.06
N ARG A 285 -27.99 -7.17 19.16
CA ARG A 285 -29.12 -7.97 18.63
C ARG A 285 -29.71 -8.96 19.64
N LEU A 286 -28.88 -9.41 20.60
CA LEU A 286 -29.32 -10.41 21.58
C LEU A 286 -30.29 -9.84 22.60
N TYR A 287 -29.92 -8.66 23.16
CA TYR A 287 -30.65 -8.08 24.26
C TYR A 287 -31.75 -7.10 23.81
N ASP A 288 -31.90 -6.91 22.50
CA ASP A 288 -32.77 -5.91 21.89
C ASP A 288 -32.56 -4.49 22.48
N VAL A 289 -31.34 -4.24 22.95
CA VAL A 289 -30.92 -2.95 23.48
C VAL A 289 -30.35 -2.13 22.35
N SER A 290 -30.84 -0.90 22.25
CA SER A 290 -30.29 0.05 21.28
C SER A 290 -30.24 1.45 21.86
N SER A 291 -29.20 2.19 21.47
CA SER A 291 -29.07 3.63 21.70
C SER A 291 -29.04 4.34 20.35
N SER A 292 -29.64 5.52 20.28
CA SER A 292 -29.75 6.28 19.04
C SER A 292 -29.16 7.67 19.24
N ILE A 293 -28.22 8.04 18.38
CA ILE A 293 -27.56 9.34 18.38
C ILE A 293 -28.03 10.11 17.16
N VAL A 294 -28.50 11.31 17.34
CA VAL A 294 -28.87 12.20 16.24
C VAL A 294 -27.68 12.93 15.73
N VAL A 295 -27.47 12.89 14.42
CA VAL A 295 -26.44 13.67 13.73
C VAL A 295 -27.15 14.78 12.95
N LYS A 296 -26.86 16.03 13.28
CA LYS A 296 -27.37 17.21 12.58
C LYS A 296 -26.21 17.82 11.80
N GLN A 297 -26.36 17.91 10.48
CA GLN A 297 -25.40 18.58 9.63
C GLN A 297 -26.01 19.84 9.02
N SER A 298 -25.45 20.98 9.37
CA SER A 298 -25.80 22.26 8.75
C SER A 298 -25.22 22.34 7.35
N PRO A 299 -25.95 22.88 6.36
CA PRO A 299 -25.43 23.00 5.01
C PRO A 299 -24.38 24.11 4.89
N VAL A 300 -23.48 23.95 3.94
CA VAL A 300 -22.80 25.10 3.31
C VAL A 300 -23.86 25.84 2.50
N ILE A 301 -24.08 27.12 2.80
CA ILE A 301 -25.09 27.90 2.10
C ILE A 301 -24.56 28.30 0.73
N ILE A 302 -25.18 27.75 -0.31
CA ILE A 302 -24.94 28.18 -1.69
C ILE A 302 -26.06 29.10 -2.16
N GLY A 303 -25.72 30.36 -2.45
CA GLY A 303 -26.61 31.29 -3.15
C GLY A 303 -27.78 31.87 -2.38
N GLY A 304 -27.52 32.61 -1.35
CA GLY A 304 -28.44 33.62 -0.81
C GLY A 304 -28.07 35.00 -1.32
N GLY A 305 -28.59 35.39 -2.48
CA GLY A 305 -28.43 36.77 -2.98
C GLY A 305 -28.13 36.79 -4.47
N GLY A 306 -29.09 37.22 -5.25
CA GLY A 306 -29.00 37.32 -6.68
C GLY A 306 -27.89 38.25 -7.19
N GLY A 307 -27.35 37.89 -8.29
CA GLY A 307 -26.43 38.64 -9.10
C GLY A 307 -25.27 37.78 -9.53
N ASP A 308 -25.24 37.39 -10.79
CA ASP A 308 -24.03 36.94 -11.46
C ASP A 308 -22.94 38.03 -11.26
N ASN A 309 -22.10 37.86 -10.24
CA ASN A 309 -20.90 38.62 -10.08
C ASN A 309 -19.76 37.76 -10.64
N PRO A 310 -19.14 38.14 -11.77
CA PRO A 310 -18.11 37.33 -12.41
C PRO A 310 -16.77 37.29 -11.65
N SER A 311 -16.74 37.68 -10.36
CA SER A 311 -15.51 37.90 -9.60
C SER A 311 -15.38 37.02 -8.34
N GLU A 312 -16.20 36.01 -8.12
CA GLU A 312 -15.88 35.00 -7.11
C GLU A 312 -14.93 33.96 -7.73
N ASP A 313 -13.73 33.87 -7.18
CA ASP A 313 -12.71 32.91 -7.60
C ASP A 313 -13.25 31.49 -7.48
N LYS A 314 -13.59 30.88 -8.61
CA LYS A 314 -13.94 29.47 -8.66
C LYS A 314 -12.71 28.64 -8.29
N GLY A 315 -12.90 27.64 -7.46
CA GLY A 315 -11.80 26.78 -7.03
C GLY A 315 -12.18 25.86 -5.87
N ILE A 316 -11.18 25.32 -5.24
CA ILE A 316 -11.25 24.35 -4.13
C ILE A 316 -10.82 25.08 -2.86
N ALA A 317 -11.76 25.28 -1.90
CA ALA A 317 -11.52 26.07 -0.70
C ALA A 317 -11.38 25.19 0.57
N ASP A 318 -11.76 23.92 0.51
CA ASP A 318 -11.81 23.01 1.66
C ASP A 318 -11.72 21.55 1.24
N VAL A 319 -11.57 20.64 2.22
CA VAL A 319 -11.47 19.18 2.01
C VAL A 319 -12.71 18.62 1.31
N GLY A 320 -13.92 19.10 1.66
CA GLY A 320 -15.16 18.63 1.08
C GLY A 320 -15.20 18.87 -0.42
N THR A 321 -14.96 20.12 -0.82
CA THR A 321 -14.87 20.55 -2.24
C THR A 321 -13.74 19.82 -2.97
N PHE A 322 -12.61 19.59 -2.29
CA PHE A 322 -11.50 18.81 -2.85
C PHE A 322 -11.91 17.36 -3.15
N MET A 323 -12.56 16.70 -2.19
CA MET A 323 -13.00 15.32 -2.38
C MET A 323 -14.12 15.17 -3.42
N GLU A 324 -14.92 16.20 -3.63
CA GLU A 324 -15.88 16.23 -4.75
C GLU A 324 -15.17 16.35 -6.10
N PHE A 325 -14.14 17.18 -6.18
CA PHE A 325 -13.29 17.26 -7.37
C PHE A 325 -12.64 15.89 -7.65
N VAL A 326 -12.08 15.22 -6.64
CA VAL A 326 -11.50 13.85 -6.76
C VAL A 326 -12.54 12.88 -7.31
N ARG A 327 -13.75 12.86 -6.74
CA ARG A 327 -14.83 11.97 -7.20
C ARG A 327 -15.25 12.27 -8.64
N SER A 328 -15.31 13.54 -9.01
CA SER A 328 -15.68 13.93 -10.38
C SER A 328 -14.66 13.46 -11.41
N VAL A 329 -13.36 13.66 -11.14
CA VAL A 329 -12.30 13.14 -12.02
C VAL A 329 -12.39 11.62 -12.12
N ASN A 330 -12.52 10.92 -10.99
CA ASN A 330 -12.54 9.46 -10.95
C ASN A 330 -13.81 8.85 -11.58
N ALA A 331 -14.88 9.63 -11.69
CA ALA A 331 -16.10 9.27 -12.43
C ALA A 331 -16.05 9.67 -13.92
N GLY A 332 -14.97 10.29 -14.41
CA GLY A 332 -14.90 10.84 -15.76
C GLY A 332 -15.86 12.02 -15.99
N ALA A 333 -16.29 12.71 -14.92
CA ALA A 333 -17.19 13.83 -15.00
C ALA A 333 -16.42 15.16 -15.21
N SER A 334 -17.15 16.22 -15.63
CA SER A 334 -16.56 17.53 -15.88
C SER A 334 -16.05 18.20 -14.62
N THR A 335 -14.89 18.83 -14.71
CA THR A 335 -14.28 19.64 -13.64
C THR A 335 -14.56 21.15 -13.75
N SER A 336 -15.35 21.57 -14.75
CA SER A 336 -15.59 22.98 -15.10
C SER A 336 -16.17 23.84 -13.98
N ARG A 337 -16.83 23.24 -12.99
CA ARG A 337 -17.38 24.00 -11.85
C ARG A 337 -16.30 24.56 -10.92
N TRP A 338 -15.09 23.96 -10.90
CA TRP A 338 -13.94 24.43 -10.12
C TRP A 338 -12.94 25.23 -10.95
N GLU A 339 -13.16 25.34 -12.25
CA GLU A 339 -12.24 26.02 -13.16
C GLU A 339 -12.48 27.54 -13.16
N ASN A 340 -11.39 28.28 -13.01
CA ASN A 340 -11.38 29.73 -13.22
C ASN A 340 -11.53 30.08 -14.72
N ALA A 341 -11.44 31.39 -15.06
CA ALA A 341 -11.57 31.85 -16.43
C ALA A 341 -10.48 31.30 -17.39
N ASP A 342 -9.33 30.89 -16.87
CA ASP A 342 -8.21 30.31 -17.63
C ASP A 342 -8.34 28.78 -17.78
N GLY A 343 -9.43 28.19 -17.30
CA GLY A 343 -9.65 26.74 -17.28
C GLY A 343 -8.72 26.01 -16.32
N GLU A 344 -8.33 26.65 -15.22
CA GLU A 344 -7.51 26.06 -14.18
C GLU A 344 -8.36 25.74 -12.95
N VAL A 345 -8.28 24.54 -12.44
CA VAL A 345 -8.76 24.15 -11.09
C VAL A 345 -7.77 24.70 -10.07
N CYS A 346 -8.20 25.67 -9.26
CA CYS A 346 -7.32 26.36 -8.31
C CYS A 346 -7.59 25.94 -6.87
N LEU A 347 -6.56 25.77 -6.05
CA LEU A 347 -6.72 25.81 -4.61
C LEU A 347 -6.92 27.27 -4.17
N LEU A 348 -7.85 27.47 -3.25
CA LEU A 348 -8.16 28.76 -2.63
C LEU A 348 -7.74 28.81 -1.16
N ALA A 349 -7.39 27.64 -0.59
CA ALA A 349 -6.88 27.47 0.76
C ALA A 349 -6.00 26.22 0.85
N ASP A 350 -5.28 26.08 1.95
CA ASP A 350 -4.57 24.85 2.30
C ASP A 350 -5.57 23.72 2.60
N ILE A 351 -5.26 22.50 2.19
CA ILE A 351 -6.11 21.32 2.35
C ILE A 351 -5.42 20.34 3.29
N ASP A 352 -6.08 19.99 4.37
CA ASP A 352 -5.60 18.96 5.31
C ASP A 352 -6.40 17.66 5.12
N LEU A 353 -5.72 16.60 4.66
CA LEU A 353 -6.30 15.27 4.39
C LEU A 353 -6.12 14.30 5.57
N THR A 354 -5.79 14.80 6.76
CA THR A 354 -5.61 13.96 7.95
C THR A 354 -6.85 13.08 8.19
N GLY A 355 -6.63 11.76 8.28
CA GLY A 355 -7.69 10.79 8.52
C GLY A 355 -8.57 10.46 7.30
N ILE A 356 -8.28 11.00 6.13
CA ILE A 356 -8.99 10.68 4.89
C ILE A 356 -8.39 9.40 4.28
N GLU A 357 -9.25 8.41 4.05
CA GLU A 357 -8.90 7.24 3.22
C GLU A 357 -8.77 7.70 1.77
N TRP A 358 -7.57 7.51 1.21
CA TRP A 358 -7.25 8.14 -0.06
C TRP A 358 -7.49 7.23 -1.26
N THR A 359 -8.18 7.78 -2.23
CA THR A 359 -8.24 7.27 -3.61
C THR A 359 -7.56 8.30 -4.53
N PRO A 360 -6.52 7.94 -5.27
CA PRO A 360 -5.80 8.87 -6.14
C PRO A 360 -6.68 9.59 -7.16
N ILE A 361 -6.32 10.83 -7.49
CA ILE A 361 -7.00 11.60 -8.54
C ILE A 361 -6.62 11.02 -9.89
N GLY A 362 -7.61 10.50 -10.60
CA GLY A 362 -7.39 9.81 -11.86
C GLY A 362 -6.85 8.39 -11.69
N SER A 363 -7.12 7.53 -12.65
CA SER A 363 -6.77 6.12 -12.60
C SER A 363 -6.31 5.56 -13.94
N ALA A 364 -5.44 4.55 -13.85
CA ALA A 364 -4.98 3.75 -14.97
C ALA A 364 -4.79 2.30 -14.53
N THR A 365 -4.87 1.38 -15.48
CA THR A 365 -4.60 -0.04 -15.27
C THR A 365 -3.34 -0.46 -16.00
N GLY A 366 -2.47 -1.23 -15.35
CA GLY A 366 -1.25 -1.75 -15.98
C GLY A 366 -1.50 -2.96 -16.86
N ALA A 367 -0.67 -3.12 -17.88
CA ALA A 367 -0.75 -4.21 -18.85
C ALA A 367 0.16 -5.41 -18.51
N GLY A 368 0.30 -5.77 -17.22
CA GLY A 368 1.05 -6.96 -16.79
C GLY A 368 2.44 -6.69 -16.22
N SER A 369 3.32 -7.71 -16.21
CA SER A 369 4.60 -7.72 -15.48
C SER A 369 5.82 -7.20 -16.27
N GLY A 370 5.61 -6.51 -17.38
CA GLY A 370 6.69 -5.98 -18.24
C GLY A 370 7.11 -4.55 -17.92
N ALA A 371 7.56 -3.81 -18.95
CA ALA A 371 7.80 -2.38 -18.83
C ALA A 371 6.54 -1.67 -18.35
N PRO A 372 6.63 -0.63 -17.49
CA PRO A 372 5.47 0.06 -16.95
C PRO A 372 4.69 0.78 -18.07
N THR A 373 3.71 0.09 -18.61
CA THR A 373 2.75 0.61 -19.58
C THR A 373 1.37 0.50 -18.96
N TYR A 374 0.61 1.56 -19.01
CA TYR A 374 -0.70 1.66 -18.38
C TYR A 374 -1.72 2.19 -19.38
N GLU A 375 -2.96 1.72 -19.22
CA GLU A 375 -4.11 2.22 -19.97
C GLU A 375 -4.93 3.11 -19.04
N PHE A 376 -5.25 4.32 -19.48
CA PHE A 376 -6.05 5.24 -18.70
C PHE A 376 -7.49 4.75 -18.58
N VAL A 377 -8.02 4.78 -17.36
CA VAL A 377 -9.44 4.56 -17.08
C VAL A 377 -10.14 5.92 -16.99
N ASN A 378 -9.68 6.78 -16.08
CA ASN A 378 -10.15 8.16 -15.90
C ASN A 378 -8.96 9.02 -15.47
N ALA A 379 -8.09 9.38 -16.42
CA ALA A 379 -6.96 10.27 -16.14
C ALA A 379 -7.42 11.71 -15.88
N PHE A 380 -6.71 12.43 -15.04
CA PHE A 380 -6.87 13.87 -14.99
C PHE A 380 -6.17 14.52 -16.18
N THR A 381 -6.92 15.32 -16.96
CA THR A 381 -6.43 15.94 -18.21
C THR A 381 -6.42 17.47 -18.14
N GLY A 382 -6.82 18.05 -17.02
CA GLY A 382 -6.97 19.50 -16.84
C GLY A 382 -5.71 20.21 -16.37
N LYS A 383 -5.91 21.46 -15.97
CA LYS A 383 -4.89 22.26 -15.30
C LYS A 383 -5.22 22.36 -13.81
N PHE A 384 -4.27 21.97 -12.97
CA PHE A 384 -4.38 22.09 -11.51
C PHE A 384 -3.35 23.11 -11.02
N ASN A 385 -3.82 24.19 -10.41
CA ASN A 385 -2.99 25.25 -9.88
C ASN A 385 -3.17 25.39 -8.37
N GLY A 386 -2.18 24.97 -7.61
CA GLY A 386 -2.19 25.07 -6.15
C GLY A 386 -2.16 26.51 -5.61
N LYS A 387 -1.88 27.52 -6.45
CA LYS A 387 -1.77 28.94 -6.06
C LYS A 387 -0.78 29.20 -4.91
N GLY A 388 0.11 28.26 -4.62
CA GLY A 388 1.05 28.29 -3.50
C GLY A 388 0.52 27.67 -2.23
N HIS A 389 -0.72 27.17 -2.23
CA HIS A 389 -1.30 26.41 -1.12
C HIS A 389 -0.74 25.00 -1.02
N SER A 390 -0.94 24.40 0.14
CA SER A 390 -0.49 23.06 0.49
C SER A 390 -1.63 22.05 0.56
N ILE A 391 -1.28 20.77 0.30
CA ILE A 391 -2.12 19.60 0.59
C ILE A 391 -1.30 18.74 1.56
N THR A 392 -1.78 18.58 2.79
CA THR A 392 -1.06 17.94 3.91
C THR A 392 -1.89 16.81 4.54
N GLY A 393 -1.38 16.21 5.62
CA GLY A 393 -2.07 15.12 6.31
C GLY A 393 -2.00 13.79 5.55
N ILE A 394 -0.94 13.59 4.77
CA ILE A 394 -0.78 12.44 3.87
C ILE A 394 -0.14 11.29 4.63
N ASN A 395 -0.97 10.45 5.25
CA ASN A 395 -0.54 9.22 5.91
C ASN A 395 -1.32 8.03 5.32
N TRP A 396 -0.97 7.69 4.08
CA TRP A 396 -1.71 6.71 3.31
C TRP A 396 -1.02 5.37 3.25
N THR A 397 -1.82 4.31 3.21
CA THR A 397 -1.34 2.95 2.93
C THR A 397 -1.84 2.52 1.57
N CYS A 398 -0.91 2.21 0.67
CA CYS A 398 -1.20 1.64 -0.63
C CYS A 398 -0.92 0.14 -0.61
N ASP A 399 -1.96 -0.67 -0.72
CA ASP A 399 -1.85 -2.11 -0.97
C ASP A 399 -1.57 -2.33 -2.47
N MET A 400 -0.34 -2.65 -2.80
CA MET A 400 0.11 -2.83 -4.19
C MET A 400 -0.56 -4.01 -4.90
N SER A 401 -1.18 -4.94 -4.18
CA SER A 401 -1.98 -6.02 -4.77
C SER A 401 -3.31 -5.52 -5.35
N LYS A 402 -3.75 -4.32 -4.96
CA LYS A 402 -5.00 -3.70 -5.38
C LYS A 402 -4.79 -2.44 -6.22
N ASN A 403 -3.72 -1.70 -5.91
CA ASN A 403 -3.44 -0.40 -6.52
C ASN A 403 -2.01 -0.38 -7.07
N ASN A 404 -1.88 -0.35 -8.36
CA ASN A 404 -0.58 -0.34 -9.05
C ASN A 404 -0.13 1.05 -9.51
N VAL A 405 -1.01 2.04 -9.53
CA VAL A 405 -0.69 3.44 -9.88
C VAL A 405 -1.18 4.34 -8.75
N TYR A 406 -0.27 4.98 -8.00
CA TYR A 406 -0.62 5.66 -6.77
C TYR A 406 0.19 6.95 -6.52
N GLY A 407 -0.46 7.94 -5.90
CA GLY A 407 0.07 9.25 -5.53
C GLY A 407 -1.05 10.20 -5.16
N LEU A 408 -0.79 11.49 -5.06
CA LEU A 408 -1.88 12.47 -4.99
C LEU A 408 -2.73 12.35 -6.26
N PHE A 409 -2.07 12.37 -7.43
CA PHE A 409 -2.67 11.96 -8.68
C PHE A 409 -2.25 10.53 -9.00
N GLY A 410 -3.21 9.66 -9.29
CA GLY A 410 -2.91 8.32 -9.79
C GLY A 410 -2.41 8.39 -11.23
N ALA A 411 -3.23 8.95 -12.11
CA ALA A 411 -2.91 9.02 -13.54
C ALA A 411 -3.30 10.36 -14.17
N VAL A 412 -2.40 10.88 -14.99
CA VAL A 412 -2.60 12.17 -15.70
C VAL A 412 -2.18 12.07 -17.17
N ASP A 413 -2.94 12.68 -18.07
CA ASP A 413 -2.63 12.78 -19.51
C ASP A 413 -2.91 14.18 -20.05
N GLY A 414 -1.93 14.83 -20.65
CA GLY A 414 -2.04 16.19 -21.16
C GLY A 414 -2.23 17.25 -20.06
N ALA A 415 -2.03 16.90 -18.81
CA ALA A 415 -2.30 17.76 -17.68
C ALA A 415 -1.20 18.81 -17.43
N LYS A 416 -1.59 19.88 -16.72
CA LYS A 416 -0.64 20.83 -16.13
C LYS A 416 -0.87 20.89 -14.62
N ILE A 417 0.17 20.60 -13.82
CA ILE A 417 0.15 20.75 -12.37
C ILE A 417 1.15 21.84 -11.98
N SER A 418 0.71 22.83 -11.21
CA SER A 418 1.57 23.97 -10.91
C SER A 418 1.31 24.60 -9.54
N ASN A 419 2.33 25.29 -9.00
CA ASN A 419 2.28 26.12 -7.79
C ASN A 419 1.70 25.36 -6.57
N LEU A 420 2.17 24.14 -6.31
CA LEU A 420 1.58 23.26 -5.32
C LEU A 420 2.64 22.74 -4.35
N ILE A 421 2.31 22.74 -3.07
CA ILE A 421 3.08 22.08 -2.00
C ILE A 421 2.32 20.85 -1.58
N ILE A 422 2.99 19.69 -1.55
CA ILE A 422 2.38 18.42 -1.19
C ILE A 422 3.13 17.83 0.00
N GLY A 423 2.39 17.55 1.05
CA GLY A 423 2.89 17.00 2.29
C GLY A 423 3.52 18.01 3.24
N ALA A 424 3.50 17.64 4.51
CA ALA A 424 4.23 18.25 5.61
C ALA A 424 5.34 17.30 6.10
N GLU A 425 6.15 17.74 7.06
CA GLU A 425 7.14 16.90 7.72
C GLU A 425 6.42 15.71 8.41
N GLY A 426 6.85 14.50 8.10
CA GLY A 426 6.26 13.26 8.62
C GLY A 426 5.19 12.63 7.73
N ASP A 427 4.68 13.33 6.72
CA ASP A 427 3.73 12.76 5.76
C ASP A 427 4.39 11.66 4.92
N ALA A 428 3.69 10.53 4.75
CA ALA A 428 4.21 9.38 4.03
C ALA A 428 3.14 8.55 3.31
N ILE A 429 3.54 7.90 2.23
CA ILE A 429 2.80 6.82 1.58
C ILE A 429 3.53 5.52 1.87
N THR A 430 2.89 4.62 2.62
CA THR A 430 3.43 3.29 2.95
C THR A 430 2.88 2.25 1.96
N LEU A 431 3.78 1.53 1.30
CA LEU A 431 3.45 0.51 0.30
C LEU A 431 3.51 -0.86 0.94
N THR A 432 2.43 -1.61 0.83
CA THR A 432 2.27 -2.96 1.40
C THR A 432 1.82 -3.95 0.32
N GLY A 433 1.76 -5.24 0.68
CA GLY A 433 1.29 -6.28 -0.22
C GLY A 433 2.31 -6.68 -1.30
N THR A 434 1.92 -7.63 -2.14
CA THR A 434 2.71 -8.13 -3.28
C THR A 434 1.95 -7.82 -4.56
N PRO A 435 2.50 -7.02 -5.49
CA PRO A 435 1.79 -6.63 -6.69
C PRO A 435 1.70 -7.74 -7.73
N ASP A 436 0.58 -7.84 -8.42
CA ASP A 436 0.38 -8.67 -9.60
C ASP A 436 0.72 -7.93 -10.91
N ILE A 437 0.71 -6.60 -10.86
CA ILE A 437 0.98 -5.70 -11.98
C ILE A 437 2.07 -4.71 -11.55
N THR A 438 2.97 -4.37 -12.47
CA THR A 438 4.06 -3.42 -12.24
C THR A 438 3.59 -2.15 -11.54
N PRO A 439 4.05 -1.84 -10.30
CA PRO A 439 3.64 -0.63 -9.61
C PRO A 439 4.37 0.62 -10.09
N SER A 440 3.64 1.74 -10.07
CA SER A 440 4.16 3.08 -10.32
C SER A 440 3.63 4.06 -9.28
N VAL A 441 4.49 4.45 -8.34
CA VAL A 441 4.09 5.20 -7.15
C VAL A 441 4.97 6.44 -6.98
N ALA A 442 4.33 7.56 -6.66
CA ALA A 442 5.05 8.78 -6.30
C ALA A 442 4.25 9.66 -5.33
N GLY A 443 4.91 10.62 -4.71
CA GLY A 443 4.23 11.60 -3.86
C GLY A 443 3.22 12.44 -4.65
N VAL A 444 3.53 12.81 -5.90
CA VAL A 444 2.69 13.69 -6.71
C VAL A 444 1.87 12.91 -7.74
N VAL A 445 2.51 12.21 -8.68
CA VAL A 445 1.83 11.53 -9.79
C VAL A 445 2.34 10.11 -9.94
N GLY A 446 1.47 9.12 -9.86
CA GLY A 446 1.82 7.73 -10.14
C GLY A 446 2.24 7.52 -11.59
N TYR A 447 1.39 7.87 -12.56
CA TYR A 447 1.66 7.72 -13.99
C TYR A 447 1.29 8.96 -14.78
N ALA A 448 2.20 9.44 -15.64
CA ALA A 448 2.04 10.68 -16.40
C ALA A 448 2.37 10.53 -17.89
N GLU A 449 1.48 10.99 -18.76
CA GLU A 449 1.74 11.19 -20.17
C GLU A 449 1.49 12.66 -20.59
N ASN A 450 2.27 13.16 -21.54
CA ASN A 450 2.06 14.49 -22.16
C ASN A 450 1.87 15.64 -21.15
N THR A 451 2.43 15.52 -19.96
CA THR A 451 2.11 16.32 -18.78
C THR A 451 3.22 17.30 -18.43
N THR A 452 2.81 18.47 -17.93
CA THR A 452 3.73 19.51 -17.43
C THR A 452 3.54 19.71 -15.92
N ILE A 453 4.65 19.64 -15.16
CA ILE A 453 4.67 19.88 -13.70
C ILE A 453 5.71 20.97 -13.42
N VAL A 454 5.28 22.09 -12.85
CA VAL A 454 6.14 23.25 -12.58
C VAL A 454 5.81 23.87 -11.23
N SER A 455 6.80 24.41 -10.53
CA SER A 455 6.61 25.06 -9.22
C SER A 455 5.93 24.13 -8.21
N VAL A 456 6.39 22.87 -8.14
CA VAL A 456 5.83 21.86 -7.25
C VAL A 456 6.89 21.42 -6.26
N THR A 457 6.51 21.37 -4.99
CA THR A 457 7.34 20.83 -3.89
C THR A 457 6.64 19.61 -3.31
N ASN A 458 7.35 18.49 -3.24
CA ASN A 458 6.91 17.28 -2.56
C ASN A 458 7.69 17.10 -1.25
N ASN A 459 6.97 16.94 -0.13
CA ASN A 459 7.53 16.60 1.17
C ASN A 459 7.09 15.19 1.65
N VAL A 460 6.28 14.50 0.85
CA VAL A 460 5.76 13.17 1.20
C VAL A 460 6.82 12.11 0.97
N SER A 461 7.11 11.35 2.01
CA SER A 461 8.00 10.20 1.93
C SER A 461 7.30 8.99 1.32
N ILE A 462 8.04 8.14 0.60
CA ILE A 462 7.57 6.85 0.09
C ILE A 462 8.27 5.75 0.88
N ILE A 463 7.51 4.87 1.52
CA ILE A 463 8.04 3.78 2.34
C ILE A 463 7.58 2.45 1.77
N LEU A 464 8.50 1.65 1.23
CA LEU A 464 8.20 0.32 0.71
C LEU A 464 8.40 -0.73 1.80
N GLU A 465 7.32 -1.32 2.27
CA GLU A 465 7.29 -2.45 3.23
C GLU A 465 6.81 -3.75 2.58
N GLY A 466 6.08 -3.67 1.47
CA GLY A 466 5.61 -4.81 0.70
C GLY A 466 6.70 -5.49 -0.12
N GLU A 467 6.39 -6.64 -0.68
CA GLU A 467 7.30 -7.43 -1.51
C GLU A 467 7.19 -7.01 -2.98
N CYS A 468 8.34 -6.89 -3.65
CA CYS A 468 8.37 -6.65 -5.10
C CYS A 468 8.92 -7.88 -5.80
N PRO A 469 8.10 -8.64 -6.56
CA PRO A 469 8.57 -9.78 -7.34
C PRO A 469 9.64 -9.40 -8.35
N GLN A 470 10.56 -10.32 -8.59
CA GLN A 470 11.72 -10.17 -9.46
C GLN A 470 11.40 -9.68 -10.88
N ALA A 471 10.26 -10.08 -11.41
CA ALA A 471 9.83 -9.78 -12.79
C ALA A 471 9.17 -8.40 -12.94
N MET A 472 8.93 -7.67 -11.84
CA MET A 472 8.17 -6.42 -11.87
C MET A 472 9.06 -5.21 -11.60
N PRO A 473 9.33 -4.37 -12.60
CA PRO A 473 10.14 -3.16 -12.44
C PRO A 473 9.34 -2.09 -11.69
N THR A 474 9.20 -2.23 -10.38
CA THR A 474 8.50 -1.29 -9.51
C THR A 474 9.15 0.09 -9.56
N SER A 475 8.35 1.13 -9.82
CA SER A 475 8.80 2.51 -9.96
C SER A 475 8.38 3.34 -8.76
N LEU A 476 9.35 3.87 -8.01
CA LEU A 476 9.14 4.72 -6.83
C LEU A 476 9.83 6.07 -7.01
N ALA A 477 9.10 7.16 -6.86
CA ALA A 477 9.68 8.49 -7.00
C ALA A 477 9.03 9.54 -6.08
N GLY A 478 9.72 10.66 -5.86
CA GLY A 478 9.13 11.79 -5.16
C GLY A 478 8.04 12.49 -5.98
N ILE A 479 8.25 12.68 -7.29
CA ILE A 479 7.37 13.49 -8.13
C ILE A 479 6.55 12.66 -9.12
N VAL A 480 7.19 11.83 -9.94
CA VAL A 480 6.49 11.01 -10.95
C VAL A 480 7.02 9.57 -10.90
N GLY A 481 6.13 8.60 -10.72
CA GLY A 481 6.52 7.18 -10.74
C GLY A 481 7.04 6.76 -12.11
N SER A 482 6.20 6.82 -13.12
CA SER A 482 6.57 6.50 -14.49
C SER A 482 5.77 7.30 -15.52
N GLY A 483 6.21 7.28 -16.76
CA GLY A 483 5.51 7.96 -17.86
C GLY A 483 6.42 8.31 -19.03
N PHE A 484 5.92 9.12 -19.94
CA PHE A 484 6.68 9.64 -21.08
C PHE A 484 6.13 10.99 -21.57
N ASN A 485 6.93 11.70 -22.37
CA ASN A 485 6.61 13.03 -22.89
C ASN A 485 6.20 14.01 -21.77
N VAL A 486 6.95 14.01 -20.67
CA VAL A 486 6.70 14.85 -19.50
C VAL A 486 7.67 16.04 -19.48
N THR A 487 7.19 17.19 -18.99
CA THR A 487 8.04 18.35 -18.71
C THR A 487 7.96 18.64 -17.20
N LEU A 488 9.07 18.45 -16.50
CA LEU A 488 9.19 18.75 -15.08
C LEU A 488 10.13 19.94 -14.88
N GLY A 489 9.60 20.97 -14.21
CA GLY A 489 10.31 22.24 -14.01
C GLY A 489 10.38 23.10 -15.27
N GLY A 490 11.24 24.12 -15.27
CA GLY A 490 11.34 25.06 -16.37
C GLY A 490 12.57 25.94 -16.28
N LYS A 491 12.76 26.81 -17.29
CA LYS A 491 13.95 27.67 -17.41
C LYS A 491 14.05 28.73 -16.29
N SER A 492 12.91 29.24 -15.81
CA SER A 492 12.88 30.10 -14.62
C SER A 492 13.08 29.30 -13.36
N LYS A 493 13.76 29.85 -12.37
CA LYS A 493 13.87 29.28 -11.05
C LYS A 493 12.51 29.17 -10.35
N ASP A 494 11.57 30.03 -10.66
CA ASP A 494 10.21 29.98 -10.11
C ASP A 494 9.44 28.74 -10.58
N ASN A 495 9.87 28.11 -11.67
CA ASN A 495 9.29 26.87 -12.17
C ASN A 495 9.98 25.60 -11.64
N ALA A 496 10.82 25.73 -10.62
CA ALA A 496 11.55 24.59 -10.05
C ALA A 496 10.61 23.52 -9.52
N VAL A 497 11.06 22.27 -9.61
CA VAL A 497 10.40 21.12 -8.98
C VAL A 497 11.33 20.55 -7.92
N LEU A 498 10.81 20.41 -6.69
CA LEU A 498 11.58 20.00 -5.54
C LEU A 498 11.01 18.71 -4.95
N ASN A 499 11.90 17.79 -4.59
CA ASN A 499 11.58 16.66 -3.75
C ASN A 499 12.38 16.71 -2.45
N ASN A 500 11.66 16.73 -1.33
CA ASN A 500 12.21 16.67 0.03
C ASN A 500 11.79 15.37 0.76
N GLY A 501 10.79 14.66 0.25
CA GLY A 501 10.29 13.44 0.85
C GLY A 501 11.20 12.24 0.56
N ASP A 502 11.62 11.54 1.61
CA ASP A 502 12.50 10.38 1.50
C ASP A 502 11.86 9.21 0.77
N ILE A 503 12.70 8.37 0.15
CA ILE A 503 12.23 7.14 -0.49
C ILE A 503 12.95 5.97 0.16
N LEU A 504 12.24 5.25 1.03
CA LEU A 504 12.80 4.26 1.94
C LEU A 504 12.31 2.86 1.60
N VAL A 505 13.20 2.03 1.07
CA VAL A 505 12.93 0.61 0.82
C VAL A 505 13.30 -0.18 2.07
N LYS A 506 12.32 -0.66 2.82
CA LYS A 506 12.49 -1.43 4.05
C LYS A 506 12.33 -2.94 3.85
N SER A 507 11.63 -3.35 2.80
CA SER A 507 11.37 -4.75 2.52
C SER A 507 12.55 -5.45 1.84
N LYS A 508 12.62 -6.77 1.97
CA LYS A 508 13.51 -7.60 1.13
C LYS A 508 12.93 -7.63 -0.28
N VAL A 509 13.57 -6.92 -1.19
CA VAL A 509 13.20 -6.94 -2.60
C VAL A 509 13.74 -8.21 -3.23
N ALA A 510 12.91 -8.97 -3.92
CA ALA A 510 13.35 -10.17 -4.64
C ALA A 510 14.47 -9.83 -5.65
N ASN A 511 15.38 -10.75 -5.82
CA ASN A 511 16.59 -10.59 -6.63
C ASN A 511 16.28 -10.19 -8.07
N ALA A 512 16.87 -9.10 -8.55
CA ALA A 512 16.84 -8.79 -9.97
C ALA A 512 17.56 -9.91 -10.76
N GLN A 513 16.90 -10.50 -11.75
CA GLN A 513 17.52 -11.45 -12.68
C GLN A 513 18.57 -10.71 -13.54
N PRO A 514 19.61 -11.42 -14.05
CA PRO A 514 20.50 -10.85 -15.06
C PRO A 514 19.68 -10.28 -16.23
N GLY A 515 19.78 -8.97 -16.47
CA GLY A 515 19.00 -8.27 -17.49
C GLY A 515 17.62 -7.74 -17.05
N GLY A 516 17.15 -8.05 -15.85
CA GLY A 516 15.94 -7.47 -15.28
C GLY A 516 16.14 -6.02 -14.85
N THR A 517 15.07 -5.22 -14.92
CA THR A 517 15.13 -3.80 -14.52
C THR A 517 14.97 -3.60 -13.03
N GLY A 518 14.43 -4.58 -12.30
CA GLY A 518 14.28 -4.53 -10.86
C GLY A 518 13.56 -3.26 -10.35
N LEU A 519 13.84 -2.90 -9.11
CA LEU A 519 13.30 -1.69 -8.49
C LEU A 519 13.95 -0.43 -9.10
N GLN A 520 13.11 0.54 -9.45
CA GLN A 520 13.48 1.84 -10.01
C GLN A 520 13.17 2.92 -8.97
N VAL A 521 14.16 3.57 -8.43
CA VAL A 521 13.96 4.55 -7.35
C VAL A 521 14.62 5.88 -7.69
N ALA A 522 13.87 6.98 -7.66
CA ALA A 522 14.43 8.30 -7.97
C ALA A 522 13.80 9.43 -7.17
N GLY A 523 14.56 10.48 -6.93
CA GLY A 523 14.02 11.67 -6.28
C GLY A 523 12.94 12.36 -7.10
N ILE A 524 13.07 12.42 -8.43
CA ILE A 524 12.14 13.15 -9.29
C ILE A 524 11.27 12.19 -10.13
N MET A 525 11.85 11.34 -10.96
CA MET A 525 11.05 10.40 -11.76
C MET A 525 11.75 9.04 -11.88
N ALA A 526 11.03 7.96 -11.56
CA ALA A 526 11.66 6.65 -11.53
C ALA A 526 11.84 6.04 -12.93
N TYR A 527 10.85 6.16 -13.82
CA TYR A 527 10.91 5.50 -15.11
C TYR A 527 10.40 6.37 -16.26
N VAL A 528 11.29 6.73 -17.18
CA VAL A 528 10.93 7.39 -18.43
C VAL A 528 10.77 6.32 -19.51
N ASN A 529 9.55 6.11 -19.97
CA ASN A 529 9.22 5.10 -20.98
C ASN A 529 9.38 5.69 -22.39
N LYS A 530 9.87 4.90 -23.32
CA LYS A 530 10.00 5.22 -24.78
C LYS A 530 10.77 6.50 -25.13
N GLY A 531 11.39 7.16 -24.18
CA GLY A 531 12.34 8.25 -24.39
C GLY A 531 11.86 9.42 -25.26
N THR A 532 10.58 9.71 -25.28
CA THR A 532 9.99 10.68 -26.21
C THR A 532 9.85 12.07 -25.58
N GLY A 533 10.73 12.99 -25.91
CA GLY A 533 10.52 14.43 -25.66
C GLY A 533 10.50 14.90 -24.21
N SER A 534 10.78 14.02 -23.24
CA SER A 534 10.73 14.37 -21.82
C SER A 534 11.83 15.36 -21.42
N GLN A 535 11.47 16.35 -20.61
CA GLN A 535 12.36 17.44 -20.19
C GLN A 535 12.33 17.58 -18.66
N PHE A 536 13.52 17.64 -18.06
CA PHE A 536 13.74 17.84 -16.64
C PHE A 536 14.66 19.06 -16.48
N VAL A 537 14.12 20.17 -16.00
CA VAL A 537 14.84 21.44 -15.97
C VAL A 537 14.67 22.10 -14.60
N ASN A 538 15.77 22.43 -13.92
CA ASN A 538 15.75 22.98 -12.56
C ASN A 538 14.98 22.09 -11.56
N CYS A 539 15.16 20.76 -11.67
CA CYS A 539 14.64 19.84 -10.68
C CYS A 539 15.67 19.60 -9.57
N THR A 540 15.23 19.58 -8.32
CA THR A 540 16.12 19.37 -7.18
C THR A 540 15.61 18.21 -6.34
N ASN A 541 16.49 17.27 -6.02
CA ASN A 541 16.25 16.23 -5.03
C ASN A 541 17.07 16.53 -3.77
N ASN A 542 16.39 16.67 -2.63
CA ASN A 542 17.00 16.81 -1.31
C ASN A 542 16.84 15.53 -0.47
N ALA A 543 16.03 14.60 -0.95
CA ALA A 543 15.59 13.43 -0.23
C ALA A 543 16.66 12.33 -0.18
N HIS A 544 16.66 11.58 0.91
CA HIS A 544 17.40 10.34 1.05
C HIS A 544 16.69 9.22 0.27
N ILE A 545 17.43 8.46 -0.51
CA ILE A 545 16.97 7.33 -1.31
C ILE A 545 17.69 6.08 -0.82
N THR A 546 16.94 5.13 -0.24
CA THR A 546 17.50 3.86 0.25
C THR A 546 17.02 2.67 -0.55
N GLY A 547 17.87 1.67 -0.67
CA GLY A 547 17.54 0.33 -1.13
C GLY A 547 17.25 0.15 -2.61
N PRO A 548 17.81 0.94 -3.57
CA PRO A 548 17.57 0.66 -4.97
C PRO A 548 18.28 -0.65 -5.37
N ASN A 549 17.53 -1.76 -5.39
CA ASN A 549 18.05 -3.06 -5.85
C ASN A 549 17.99 -3.22 -7.38
N GLY A 550 17.90 -2.15 -8.09
CA GLY A 550 17.89 -2.08 -9.54
C GLY A 550 18.60 -0.81 -10.00
N ARG A 551 17.84 0.24 -10.20
CA ARG A 551 18.39 1.51 -10.65
C ARG A 551 17.99 2.63 -9.69
N GLY A 552 18.97 3.37 -9.20
CA GLY A 552 18.80 4.51 -8.32
C GLY A 552 19.33 5.79 -8.94
N GLY A 553 18.56 6.86 -8.88
CA GLY A 553 19.00 8.17 -9.38
C GLY A 553 18.47 9.33 -8.56
N GLY A 554 19.30 10.36 -8.34
CA GLY A 554 18.83 11.56 -7.66
C GLY A 554 17.70 12.26 -8.42
N ILE A 555 17.77 12.29 -9.74
CA ILE A 555 16.76 12.87 -10.61
C ILE A 555 15.97 11.78 -11.33
N LEU A 556 16.64 10.88 -12.05
CA LEU A 556 15.99 9.82 -12.81
C LEU A 556 16.60 8.46 -12.48
N ALA A 557 15.79 7.41 -12.29
CA ALA A 557 16.33 6.07 -12.11
C ALA A 557 16.58 5.40 -13.47
N THR A 558 15.61 5.42 -14.37
CA THR A 558 15.70 4.73 -15.66
C THR A 558 15.17 5.57 -16.80
N ILE A 559 15.94 5.62 -17.89
CA ILE A 559 15.45 6.05 -19.20
C ILE A 559 15.50 4.84 -20.12
N TYR A 560 14.32 4.37 -20.52
CA TYR A 560 14.17 3.24 -21.44
C TYR A 560 13.64 3.77 -22.77
N GLY A 561 14.32 3.55 -23.83
CA GLY A 561 13.92 4.08 -25.13
C GLY A 561 14.38 3.20 -26.28
N THR A 562 13.61 3.27 -27.36
CA THR A 562 14.02 2.73 -28.65
C THR A 562 14.91 3.75 -29.36
N GLU A 563 15.85 3.28 -30.13
CA GLU A 563 16.84 4.02 -30.95
C GLU A 563 16.20 4.92 -32.05
N LYS A 564 14.98 5.45 -31.85
CA LYS A 564 14.37 6.34 -32.85
C LYS A 564 14.97 7.74 -32.73
N ALA A 565 15.65 8.19 -33.77
CA ALA A 565 16.07 9.58 -33.93
C ALA A 565 14.88 10.54 -33.70
N GLY A 566 15.05 11.52 -32.82
CA GLY A 566 14.05 12.56 -32.51
C GLY A 566 13.40 12.43 -31.14
N ASN A 567 13.68 11.41 -30.37
CA ASN A 567 13.11 11.22 -29.03
C ASN A 567 14.10 11.68 -27.94
N LYS A 568 14.49 12.94 -27.98
CA LYS A 568 15.45 13.50 -27.04
C LYS A 568 14.90 13.65 -25.63
N VAL A 569 15.57 13.04 -24.64
CA VAL A 569 15.37 13.34 -23.23
C VAL A 569 16.39 14.38 -22.78
N THR A 570 15.93 15.47 -22.18
CA THR A 570 16.80 16.54 -21.69
C THR A 570 16.74 16.62 -20.18
N VAL A 571 17.92 16.59 -19.55
CA VAL A 571 18.09 16.79 -18.09
C VAL A 571 19.07 17.95 -17.92
N SER A 572 18.59 19.10 -17.47
CA SER A 572 19.44 20.28 -17.39
C SER A 572 19.22 21.08 -16.11
N LYS A 573 20.32 21.64 -15.58
CA LYS A 573 20.32 22.46 -14.36
C LYS A 573 19.68 21.75 -13.16
N CYS A 574 19.66 20.43 -13.15
CA CYS A 574 19.13 19.64 -12.06
C CYS A 574 20.17 19.42 -10.95
N VAL A 575 19.71 19.32 -9.73
CA VAL A 575 20.58 19.19 -8.56
C VAL A 575 20.15 18.01 -7.70
N ASN A 576 21.08 17.12 -7.39
CA ASN A 576 20.90 16.12 -6.35
C ASN A 576 21.72 16.50 -5.10
N ASN A 577 21.05 16.72 -3.99
CA ASN A 577 21.65 16.93 -2.67
C ASN A 577 21.48 15.71 -1.75
N GLY A 578 20.58 14.81 -2.11
CA GLY A 578 20.22 13.65 -1.28
C GLY A 578 21.23 12.51 -1.38
N LEU A 579 21.36 11.76 -0.28
CA LEU A 579 22.09 10.50 -0.25
C LEU A 579 21.35 9.45 -1.06
N ILE A 580 22.08 8.66 -1.84
CA ILE A 580 21.58 7.46 -2.53
C ILE A 580 22.38 6.27 -2.04
N GLU A 581 21.73 5.32 -1.38
CA GLU A 581 22.43 4.14 -0.87
C GLU A 581 21.63 2.84 -1.07
N ASP A 582 22.33 1.77 -1.38
CA ASP A 582 21.77 0.43 -1.28
C ASP A 582 22.00 -0.08 0.17
N ASN A 583 20.96 -0.36 0.90
CA ASN A 583 21.03 -0.90 2.27
C ASN A 583 20.92 -2.44 2.29
N TYR A 584 21.22 -3.11 1.19
CA TYR A 584 20.97 -4.53 1.01
C TYR A 584 22.14 -5.36 1.57
N LEU A 585 21.93 -5.96 2.74
CA LEU A 585 22.98 -6.68 3.49
C LEU A 585 23.22 -8.11 3.03
N ASP A 586 22.31 -8.77 2.30
CA ASP A 586 22.34 -10.22 2.05
C ASP A 586 22.22 -10.60 0.57
N TYR A 587 22.64 -9.75 -0.36
CA TYR A 587 22.49 -10.04 -1.78
C TYR A 587 23.73 -10.66 -2.41
N GLU A 588 23.69 -11.98 -2.67
CA GLU A 588 24.67 -12.71 -3.49
C GLU A 588 24.25 -12.76 -4.98
N GLY A 589 23.79 -11.68 -5.57
CA GLY A 589 23.34 -11.63 -6.95
C GLY A 589 24.23 -10.78 -7.85
N TYR A 590 24.07 -10.94 -9.17
CA TYR A 590 24.85 -10.22 -10.18
C TYR A 590 24.77 -8.70 -10.02
N ALA A 591 25.91 -8.10 -9.72
CA ALA A 591 26.07 -6.66 -9.61
C ALA A 591 25.79 -5.90 -10.94
N ASN A 592 25.84 -6.57 -12.07
CA ASN A 592 25.67 -5.99 -13.42
C ASN A 592 24.29 -5.32 -13.69
N ALA A 593 23.27 -5.60 -12.89
CA ALA A 593 21.95 -4.98 -13.05
C ALA A 593 21.81 -3.69 -12.24
N LYS A 594 22.61 -3.51 -11.19
CA LYS A 594 22.53 -2.33 -10.31
C LYS A 594 23.26 -1.15 -10.92
N ARG A 595 22.58 0.00 -10.88
CA ARG A 595 23.09 1.24 -11.44
C ARG A 595 22.65 2.41 -10.56
N MET A 596 23.61 3.17 -10.08
CA MET A 596 23.34 4.31 -9.21
C MET A 596 24.02 5.56 -9.78
N GLY A 597 23.26 6.62 -9.93
CA GLY A 597 23.78 7.89 -10.43
C GLY A 597 23.22 9.08 -9.68
N GLY A 598 24.05 10.07 -9.40
CA GLY A 598 23.60 11.28 -8.76
C GLY A 598 22.51 12.00 -9.55
N ILE A 599 22.53 11.90 -10.88
CA ILE A 599 21.52 12.44 -11.77
C ILE A 599 20.69 11.31 -12.38
N ILE A 600 21.30 10.36 -13.07
CA ILE A 600 20.60 9.25 -13.74
C ILE A 600 21.16 7.90 -13.33
N GLY A 601 20.33 7.00 -12.82
CA GLY A 601 20.74 5.62 -12.51
C GLY A 601 21.16 4.86 -13.76
N GLY A 602 20.32 4.79 -14.76
CA GLY A 602 20.68 4.15 -16.03
C GLY A 602 19.88 4.63 -17.23
N SER A 603 20.57 4.79 -18.38
CA SER A 603 19.94 5.09 -19.66
C SER A 603 20.32 4.04 -20.70
N GLU A 604 19.31 3.46 -21.32
CA GLU A 604 19.43 2.59 -22.50
C GLU A 604 19.14 3.35 -23.81
N ALA A 605 18.65 4.61 -23.70
CA ALA A 605 18.34 5.46 -24.85
C ALA A 605 19.58 6.03 -25.52
N ALA A 606 19.51 6.25 -26.82
CA ALA A 606 20.62 6.77 -27.63
C ALA A 606 20.72 8.30 -27.65
N ASP A 607 19.63 9.03 -27.36
CA ASP A 607 19.55 10.49 -27.45
C ASP A 607 19.13 11.13 -26.12
N VAL A 608 20.08 11.25 -25.20
CA VAL A 608 19.88 11.86 -23.87
C VAL A 608 20.91 12.97 -23.67
N SER A 609 20.43 14.16 -23.27
CA SER A 609 21.29 15.28 -22.92
C SER A 609 21.27 15.53 -21.42
N VAL A 610 22.43 15.49 -20.77
CA VAL A 610 22.65 15.83 -19.36
C VAL A 610 23.56 17.06 -19.30
N GLU A 611 23.00 18.21 -18.98
CA GLU A 611 23.73 19.48 -19.12
C GLU A 611 23.61 20.35 -17.85
N SER A 612 24.75 20.88 -17.40
CA SER A 612 24.81 21.83 -16.29
C SER A 612 24.15 21.30 -14.98
N CYS A 613 24.17 19.99 -14.77
CA CYS A 613 23.62 19.35 -13.58
C CYS A 613 24.69 19.25 -12.47
N THR A 614 24.25 19.19 -11.22
CA THR A 614 25.14 19.10 -10.07
C THR A 614 24.73 17.93 -9.18
N ASN A 615 25.67 17.07 -8.83
CA ASN A 615 25.51 16.10 -7.76
C ASN A 615 26.34 16.54 -6.54
N ASN A 616 25.65 16.89 -5.46
CA ASN A 616 26.22 17.18 -4.15
C ASN A 616 26.03 15.99 -3.18
N GLY A 617 25.07 15.11 -3.49
CA GLY A 617 24.72 13.96 -2.65
C GLY A 617 25.74 12.84 -2.77
N ASN A 618 25.87 12.09 -1.68
CA ASN A 618 26.71 10.90 -1.65
C ASN A 618 26.01 9.69 -2.33
N ILE A 619 26.82 8.78 -2.86
CA ILE A 619 26.32 7.53 -3.48
C ILE A 619 27.07 6.38 -2.86
N PHE A 620 26.37 5.51 -2.12
CA PHE A 620 26.96 4.39 -1.40
C PHE A 620 26.36 3.06 -1.85
N SER A 621 27.20 2.18 -2.43
CA SER A 621 26.79 0.84 -2.82
C SER A 621 27.57 -0.21 -2.05
N HIS A 622 26.89 -0.86 -1.12
CA HIS A 622 27.46 -1.88 -0.23
C HIS A 622 27.73 -3.19 -0.98
N THR A 623 26.92 -3.49 -1.97
CA THR A 623 26.94 -4.77 -2.68
C THR A 623 27.62 -4.69 -4.06
N GLY A 624 27.99 -3.51 -4.48
CA GLY A 624 28.58 -3.24 -5.78
C GLY A 624 27.56 -2.90 -6.86
N CYS A 625 27.86 -1.84 -7.60
CA CYS A 625 27.06 -1.42 -8.75
C CYS A 625 27.93 -0.53 -9.67
N ARG A 626 27.39 -0.19 -10.82
CA ARG A 626 27.89 0.91 -11.64
C ARG A 626 27.46 2.21 -11.01
N ALA A 627 28.33 2.79 -10.19
CA ALA A 627 28.07 4.02 -9.46
C ALA A 627 28.76 5.22 -10.10
N GLY A 628 28.06 6.32 -10.33
CA GLY A 628 28.65 7.51 -10.90
C GLY A 628 28.04 8.80 -10.41
N GLY A 629 28.87 9.85 -10.29
CA GLY A 629 28.41 11.17 -9.83
C GLY A 629 27.27 11.76 -10.69
N PHE A 630 27.30 11.50 -11.99
CA PHE A 630 26.20 11.88 -12.87
C PHE A 630 25.35 10.70 -13.26
N VAL A 631 25.96 9.61 -13.74
CA VAL A 631 25.23 8.49 -14.32
C VAL A 631 25.83 7.15 -13.86
N GLY A 632 24.97 6.20 -13.49
CA GLY A 632 25.40 4.83 -13.21
C GLY A 632 25.75 4.08 -14.49
N HIS A 633 24.87 4.16 -15.49
CA HIS A 633 25.07 3.55 -16.82
C HIS A 633 24.47 4.42 -17.91
N PHE A 634 25.25 4.66 -18.98
CA PHE A 634 24.84 5.55 -20.05
C PHE A 634 25.28 5.04 -21.41
N LYS A 635 24.34 4.72 -22.30
CA LYS A 635 24.60 4.15 -23.61
C LYS A 635 24.86 5.20 -24.69
N GLY A 636 24.16 6.33 -24.66
CA GLY A 636 24.26 7.30 -25.72
C GLY A 636 23.77 8.70 -25.34
N GLY A 637 24.22 9.72 -26.05
CA GLY A 637 23.84 11.11 -25.83
C GLY A 637 25.01 12.02 -25.45
N VAL A 638 24.76 13.01 -24.58
CA VAL A 638 25.74 14.03 -24.19
C VAL A 638 25.72 14.22 -22.68
N ILE A 639 26.89 14.36 -22.07
CA ILE A 639 27.08 14.85 -20.69
C ILE A 639 28.03 16.04 -20.76
N ALA A 640 27.54 17.25 -20.39
CA ALA A 640 28.33 18.45 -20.52
C ALA A 640 28.09 19.45 -19.38
N GLY A 641 29.16 20.14 -18.95
CA GLY A 641 29.09 21.23 -17.97
C GLY A 641 28.54 20.83 -16.60
N CYS A 642 28.61 19.55 -16.22
CA CYS A 642 28.11 19.03 -14.95
C CYS A 642 29.19 19.11 -13.86
N ALA A 643 28.78 19.13 -12.59
CA ALA A 643 29.66 19.11 -11.43
C ALA A 643 29.31 17.99 -10.45
N ASN A 644 30.31 17.30 -9.90
CA ASN A 644 30.13 16.37 -8.80
C ASN A 644 30.96 16.81 -7.61
N THR A 645 30.34 16.93 -6.45
CA THR A 645 31.01 17.20 -5.16
C THR A 645 30.77 16.10 -4.13
N GLY A 646 29.89 15.15 -4.45
CA GLY A 646 29.53 14.04 -3.56
C GLY A 646 30.62 12.96 -3.49
N ILE A 647 30.53 12.14 -2.46
CA ILE A 647 31.38 10.98 -2.24
C ILE A 647 30.72 9.76 -2.88
N ILE A 648 31.48 9.01 -3.68
CA ILE A 648 30.99 7.83 -4.39
C ILE A 648 31.77 6.62 -3.93
N LEU A 649 31.11 5.75 -3.18
CA LEU A 649 31.67 4.48 -2.73
C LEU A 649 30.90 3.32 -3.31
N SER A 650 31.59 2.36 -3.88
CA SER A 650 30.99 1.12 -4.37
C SER A 650 31.96 -0.03 -4.23
N LYS A 651 31.45 -1.22 -3.96
CA LYS A 651 32.25 -2.43 -4.05
C LYS A 651 32.75 -2.59 -5.49
N ILE A 652 34.02 -2.86 -5.62
CA ILE A 652 34.69 -3.07 -6.93
C ILE A 652 34.67 -4.55 -7.28
N THR A 653 34.15 -4.88 -8.45
CA THR A 653 34.19 -6.24 -8.98
C THR A 653 35.13 -6.31 -10.19
N PRO A 654 35.94 -7.37 -10.32
CA PRO A 654 36.86 -7.50 -11.45
C PRO A 654 36.13 -7.48 -12.80
N GLN A 655 36.78 -6.92 -13.80
CA GLN A 655 36.34 -7.04 -15.21
C GLN A 655 36.64 -8.43 -15.75
N ASN A 656 35.80 -8.91 -16.67
CA ASN A 656 36.14 -10.07 -17.50
C ASN A 656 37.26 -9.73 -18.49
N GLU A 657 37.93 -10.74 -19.05
CA GLU A 657 39.04 -10.56 -20.03
C GLU A 657 38.61 -9.78 -21.29
N ASP A 658 37.31 -9.83 -21.65
CA ASP A 658 36.72 -9.10 -22.77
C ASP A 658 36.30 -7.66 -22.41
N HIS A 659 36.56 -7.19 -21.19
CA HIS A 659 36.18 -5.87 -20.66
C HIS A 659 34.66 -5.58 -20.64
N THR A 660 33.84 -6.61 -20.65
CA THR A 660 32.36 -6.46 -20.67
C THR A 660 31.70 -6.50 -19.29
N GLY A 661 32.39 -6.99 -18.29
CA GLY A 661 31.94 -7.04 -16.91
C GLY A 661 32.70 -6.06 -16.02
N GLY A 662 32.36 -6.03 -14.77
CA GLY A 662 32.96 -5.22 -13.74
C GLY A 662 32.10 -4.03 -13.34
N ASP A 663 31.99 -3.84 -12.05
CA ASP A 663 31.28 -2.75 -11.42
C ASP A 663 32.23 -1.96 -10.54
N GLY A 664 31.92 -0.71 -10.30
CA GLY A 664 32.76 0.13 -9.47
C GLY A 664 32.35 1.60 -9.55
N PRO A 665 32.95 2.42 -8.69
CA PRO A 665 32.66 3.83 -8.63
C PRO A 665 33.41 4.62 -9.71
N GLY A 666 32.77 5.67 -10.22
CA GLY A 666 33.39 6.69 -11.05
C GLY A 666 32.92 8.08 -10.67
N TRP A 667 33.79 9.09 -10.68
CA TRP A 667 33.38 10.44 -10.30
C TRP A 667 32.28 11.01 -11.21
N ALA A 668 32.21 10.62 -12.46
CA ALA A 668 31.21 11.05 -13.42
C ALA A 668 30.24 9.92 -13.77
N ALA A 669 30.76 8.75 -14.12
CA ALA A 669 29.95 7.63 -14.59
C ALA A 669 30.50 6.29 -14.09
N GLY A 670 29.62 5.36 -13.72
CA GLY A 670 29.98 3.96 -13.48
C GLY A 670 30.29 3.23 -14.79
N TYR A 671 29.51 3.50 -15.84
CA TYR A 671 29.75 3.04 -17.21
C TYR A 671 29.22 4.06 -18.21
N CYS A 672 30.02 4.41 -19.19
CA CYS A 672 29.63 5.38 -20.21
C CYS A 672 30.36 5.11 -21.55
N ASN A 673 29.60 5.16 -22.65
CA ASN A 673 30.13 4.98 -24.03
C ASN A 673 30.22 6.30 -24.80
N ILE A 674 30.07 7.44 -24.14
CA ILE A 674 30.08 8.77 -24.79
C ILE A 674 31.19 9.65 -24.20
N LYS A 675 31.51 10.71 -24.93
CA LYS A 675 32.42 11.75 -24.46
C LYS A 675 31.72 12.65 -23.41
N ILE A 676 32.41 12.90 -22.29
CA ILE A 676 32.04 13.87 -21.25
C ILE A 676 32.89 15.12 -21.44
N THR A 677 32.25 16.32 -21.44
CA THR A 677 32.95 17.56 -21.74
C THR A 677 32.57 18.69 -20.77
N GLY A 678 33.54 19.54 -20.45
CA GLY A 678 33.32 20.75 -19.64
C GLY A 678 32.80 20.49 -18.23
N CYS A 679 33.03 19.29 -17.68
CA CYS A 679 32.54 18.92 -16.36
C CYS A 679 33.60 19.20 -15.29
N THR A 680 33.13 19.62 -14.10
CA THR A 680 33.99 19.89 -12.95
C THR A 680 34.13 18.62 -12.11
N ARG A 681 35.36 18.19 -11.92
CA ARG A 681 35.71 17.10 -11.03
C ARG A 681 35.75 17.57 -9.58
N GLY A 682 35.06 16.87 -8.72
CA GLY A 682 35.09 17.11 -7.28
C GLY A 682 34.61 15.88 -6.53
N GLY A 683 34.53 16.00 -5.22
CA GLY A 683 34.17 14.91 -4.34
C GLY A 683 35.25 13.83 -4.22
N LYS A 684 34.84 12.66 -3.79
CA LYS A 684 35.72 11.52 -3.50
C LYS A 684 35.19 10.24 -4.10
N VAL A 685 36.09 9.32 -4.43
CA VAL A 685 35.74 8.04 -5.04
C VAL A 685 36.55 6.93 -4.40
N GLY A 686 35.92 5.84 -3.97
CA GLY A 686 36.62 4.76 -3.31
C GLY A 686 35.90 3.43 -3.27
N GLU A 687 36.59 2.41 -2.81
CA GLU A 687 36.09 1.09 -2.52
C GLU A 687 35.23 1.14 -1.25
N TRP A 688 34.03 0.59 -1.31
CA TRP A 688 33.11 0.59 -0.16
C TRP A 688 33.74 -0.06 1.09
N ALA A 689 34.31 -1.24 0.95
CA ALA A 689 34.85 -1.99 2.08
C ALA A 689 35.99 -1.27 2.81
N GLU A 690 36.74 -0.42 2.09
CA GLU A 690 37.85 0.35 2.64
C GLU A 690 37.40 1.63 3.36
N PHE A 691 36.39 2.32 2.84
CA PHE A 691 36.02 3.66 3.28
C PHE A 691 34.64 3.78 3.92
N LYS A 692 33.88 2.69 4.09
CA LYS A 692 32.50 2.72 4.63
C LYS A 692 32.36 3.42 5.98
N ASP A 693 33.35 3.27 6.86
CA ASP A 693 33.32 3.84 8.21
C ASP A 693 33.88 5.28 8.25
N LYS A 694 34.59 5.71 7.20
CA LYS A 694 35.19 7.06 7.08
C LYS A 694 35.17 7.52 5.61
N PRO A 695 34.00 7.78 5.06
CA PRO A 695 33.85 8.15 3.64
C PRO A 695 34.67 9.37 3.23
N GLU A 696 34.88 10.32 4.15
CA GLU A 696 35.67 11.52 3.93
C GLU A 696 37.17 11.28 3.72
N GLN A 697 37.66 10.07 4.05
CA GLN A 697 39.05 9.67 3.83
C GLN A 697 39.26 8.99 2.47
N ALA A 698 38.19 8.75 1.72
CA ALA A 698 38.31 8.24 0.37
C ALA A 698 39.19 9.17 -0.50
N PRO A 699 39.88 8.62 -1.50
CA PRO A 699 40.71 9.43 -2.41
C PRO A 699 39.91 10.50 -3.15
N ASP A 700 40.55 11.62 -3.43
CA ASP A 700 39.94 12.65 -4.26
C ASP A 700 39.64 12.08 -5.67
N ALA A 701 38.55 12.56 -6.25
CA ALA A 701 38.01 12.06 -7.52
C ALA A 701 39.03 12.13 -8.69
N THR A 702 40.11 12.88 -8.54
CA THR A 702 41.19 12.98 -9.55
C THR A 702 42.02 11.71 -9.70
N ILE A 703 41.98 10.79 -8.74
CA ILE A 703 42.77 9.55 -8.74
C ILE A 703 42.07 8.46 -9.57
N TYR A 704 40.74 8.50 -9.67
CA TYR A 704 39.94 7.51 -10.38
C TYR A 704 39.51 7.99 -11.76
N ASN A 705 39.34 7.04 -12.68
CA ASN A 705 38.83 7.32 -14.01
C ASN A 705 37.39 7.83 -13.94
N ALA A 706 37.04 8.81 -14.80
CA ALA A 706 35.70 9.39 -14.89
C ALA A 706 34.58 8.38 -15.20
N TYR A 707 34.92 7.26 -15.78
CA TYR A 707 34.01 6.22 -16.27
C TYR A 707 34.07 4.94 -15.43
N GLY A 708 34.51 5.04 -14.18
CA GLY A 708 34.71 3.86 -13.37
C GLY A 708 35.79 2.94 -13.94
N TYR A 709 35.56 1.66 -13.99
CA TYR A 709 36.52 0.67 -14.45
C TYR A 709 36.75 0.63 -15.97
N GLN A 710 35.91 1.23 -16.80
CA GLN A 710 35.80 0.73 -18.15
C GLN A 710 36.25 1.61 -19.29
N ASN A 711 36.65 2.81 -19.25
CA ASN A 711 37.09 3.39 -20.55
C ASN A 711 37.73 4.79 -20.47
N SER A 712 39.00 4.79 -20.22
CA SER A 712 39.86 5.97 -20.43
C SER A 712 39.79 6.56 -21.85
N LYS A 713 39.38 5.80 -22.88
CA LYS A 713 39.29 6.28 -24.27
C LYS A 713 38.23 7.34 -24.53
N TYR A 714 37.19 7.40 -23.68
CA TYR A 714 36.11 8.41 -23.80
C TYR A 714 36.29 9.61 -22.87
N PHE A 715 37.32 9.57 -22.03
CA PHE A 715 37.65 10.65 -21.11
C PHE A 715 38.86 11.43 -21.58
N ASN A 716 38.75 12.71 -21.76
CA ASN A 716 39.87 13.61 -21.98
C ASN A 716 40.01 14.55 -20.78
N ALA A 717 41.10 14.46 -20.05
CA ALA A 717 41.35 15.31 -18.88
C ALA A 717 41.43 16.82 -19.22
N ALA A 718 41.78 17.15 -20.46
CA ALA A 718 41.83 18.54 -20.90
C ALA A 718 40.44 19.15 -21.13
N ASP A 719 39.41 18.34 -21.35
CA ASP A 719 38.03 18.79 -21.59
C ASP A 719 37.22 18.92 -20.28
N ASN A 720 37.78 18.50 -19.14
CA ASN A 720 37.12 18.46 -17.83
C ASN A 720 38.08 18.94 -16.72
N GLN A 721 37.64 19.82 -15.88
CA GLN A 721 38.41 20.47 -14.81
C GLN A 721 38.07 19.96 -13.43
#